data_b951827c964cdd6b458a52126a9d2368
#
_entry.id   b951827c964cdd6b458a52126a9d2368
#
_cell.length_a   1.000
_cell.length_b   1.000
_cell.length_c   1.000
_cell.angle_alpha   90.00
_cell.angle_beta   90.00
_cell.angle_gamma   90.00
#
_symmetry.space_group_name_H-M   'P 1'
#
loop_
_entity.id
_entity.type
_entity.pdbx_description
1 polymer ?
#
loop_
_entity_poly.entity_id
_entity_poly.type
_entity_poly.pdbx_seq_one_letter_code
_entity_poly.pdbx_strand_id
1 'polypeptide(L)'
;MLWEVDVHLLDPAADHAARAVVAGAAELGIGGCTKGRTAAGWLIEGELTKADAERLAGALLADPVTESFTIAEVGDRALIAGPADLPTVLHVLPRAGVTDPAAQSAQEAMALLGLRPAAVRSVRKYWLPALPPADAQRLAWKLLASEAIHDVVIGPLSLKTLSGGKPWSFEQHTIRLEGLDDAALAKLSREKCLALTPRELHAVRDHFRTLARDPFEIELETIAQTWSEHCCHKTLGSPVDHEGPAGTARYDNLLKETVFAATQKVRAALGAKDWCVSVFRDNSGVVRFDGDHDICVKVETHNHPSAIEPYGGAATGLGGVIRDVLGTGLGAKPIANLDVFCVGPPDTKPEDLPPGVIHPRRLLGGVVAGVRDYGNRMGIPTIAGAVAFDPGYTMNPLVFCGTVGIMPRNSADAAVQPGDLVVVAGGRTGRDGIHGATFSSEELSSASESQSGGSVQIGHAIHEKTLTDFVLEASRQRLFHAITDCGAGGLSSAVGEMGAKLGATVDLEKVPLKYDGLSATEVWISEAQERMVLAVAPADWEKLSRIAADEGVEATAIGTFTGSGRLVLRWEGRTAGELDCHFLHEGRPKLRLKSRHVPPAVEPTAWRAGAAEDLAAALVDVLGLPDVASKEWIIRQYDHEVQGASVVKPLLGPGEGPADGTVIRGVLGRDRGIVLGVGIRHRLGWLDPYQMAAGAIVEAMANCIATGADPAKIALLDNFCWGDTRREDSLGTLVEACRGCHDTAIAFAAPFVSGKDSLNNVFAWTDPAGKQHEISIPPTLLATAMGQVDDVRRAVTPDLKQAGNRLAIVGLSRDDLAGSQLALTGRVSGGRVPPVDAAGIRAVFTAVAAAIKGGLVAACHDCSDGGIAAGVAEMAIAGRLGARLELAKVPAETRDASGTGRDFAIAFTETPGRFLCEVPAAQADAFAKAVDGVPWAWIGEVTGNQTLEIVTGGGSAAIAVDRLDRAWRGERKES
;
A
#
# COMPACT_ATOMS: atom_id res chain seq x y z
N MET A 1 16.02 -2.66 -39.72
CA MET A 1 16.38 -1.24 -39.42
C MET A 1 15.95 -0.92 -38.02
N LEU A 2 16.62 0.06 -37.38
CA LEU A 2 16.25 0.55 -36.05
C LEU A 2 15.93 2.04 -36.16
N TRP A 3 14.66 2.37 -36.03
CA TRP A 3 14.14 3.73 -36.08
C TRP A 3 14.04 4.30 -34.66
N GLU A 4 14.29 5.60 -34.56
CA GLU A 4 14.00 6.40 -33.36
C GLU A 4 12.96 7.45 -33.72
N VAL A 5 11.88 7.52 -32.95
CA VAL A 5 10.80 8.51 -33.05
C VAL A 5 10.80 9.33 -31.77
N ASP A 6 11.10 10.62 -31.86
CA ASP A 6 11.04 11.58 -30.75
C ASP A 6 9.80 12.44 -30.89
N VAL A 7 8.92 12.42 -29.90
CA VAL A 7 7.69 13.22 -29.86
C VAL A 7 7.90 14.41 -28.93
N HIS A 8 7.65 15.60 -29.44
CA HIS A 8 7.88 16.88 -28.75
C HIS A 8 6.59 17.67 -28.64
N LEU A 9 6.42 18.39 -27.54
CA LEU A 9 5.37 19.39 -27.41
C LEU A 9 5.61 20.55 -28.37
N LEU A 10 4.56 21.01 -29.07
CA LEU A 10 4.59 22.17 -29.95
C LEU A 10 4.89 23.48 -29.19
N ASP A 11 4.28 23.63 -28.02
CA ASP A 11 4.53 24.74 -27.10
C ASP A 11 5.56 24.37 -26.02
N PRO A 12 6.80 24.88 -26.07
CA PRO A 12 7.79 24.63 -25.03
C PRO A 12 7.35 25.11 -23.62
N ALA A 13 6.44 26.09 -23.54
CA ALA A 13 5.92 26.52 -22.25
C ALA A 13 5.00 25.49 -21.59
N ALA A 14 4.45 24.53 -22.34
CA ALA A 14 3.69 23.42 -21.85
C ALA A 14 4.56 22.23 -21.39
N ASP A 15 5.89 22.28 -21.59
CA ASP A 15 6.79 21.19 -21.19
C ASP A 15 6.98 21.14 -19.65
N HIS A 16 6.01 20.52 -18.99
CA HIS A 16 6.02 20.34 -17.55
C HIS A 16 7.18 19.44 -17.09
N ALA A 17 7.56 18.44 -17.89
CA ALA A 17 8.67 17.55 -17.59
C ALA A 17 10.01 18.33 -17.57
N ALA A 18 10.24 19.20 -18.52
CA ALA A 18 11.42 20.05 -18.52
C ALA A 18 11.46 20.98 -17.29
N ARG A 19 10.32 21.59 -16.91
CA ARG A 19 10.24 22.42 -15.70
C ARG A 19 10.54 21.62 -14.43
N ALA A 20 10.04 20.40 -14.33
CA ALA A 20 10.32 19.50 -13.20
C ALA A 20 11.81 19.16 -13.11
N VAL A 21 12.48 18.94 -14.25
CA VAL A 21 13.93 18.71 -14.30
C VAL A 21 14.69 19.93 -13.80
N VAL A 22 14.33 21.14 -14.22
CA VAL A 22 14.97 22.39 -13.79
C VAL A 22 14.80 22.62 -12.28
N ALA A 23 13.58 22.40 -11.76
CA ALA A 23 13.32 22.52 -10.33
C ALA A 23 14.12 21.49 -9.51
N GLY A 24 14.13 20.23 -9.93
CA GLY A 24 14.89 19.18 -9.26
C GLY A 24 16.41 19.37 -9.35
N ALA A 25 16.92 19.94 -10.46
CA ALA A 25 18.32 20.30 -10.59
C ALA A 25 18.73 21.40 -9.58
N ALA A 26 17.86 22.37 -9.37
CA ALA A 26 18.07 23.43 -8.38
C ALA A 26 18.11 22.84 -6.95
N GLU A 27 17.21 21.91 -6.62
CA GLU A 27 17.23 21.19 -5.33
C GLU A 27 18.51 20.37 -5.13
N LEU A 28 19.07 19.81 -6.21
CA LEU A 28 20.35 19.11 -6.20
C LEU A 28 21.57 20.07 -6.16
N GLY A 29 21.36 21.40 -6.17
CA GLY A 29 22.42 22.38 -6.21
C GLY A 29 23.16 22.49 -7.58
N ILE A 30 22.54 21.99 -8.66
CA ILE A 30 23.08 22.05 -10.03
C ILE A 30 22.61 23.37 -10.69
N GLY A 31 23.22 24.46 -10.31
CA GLY A 31 22.82 25.82 -10.75
C GLY A 31 22.93 26.10 -12.25
N GLY A 32 23.65 25.27 -13.01
CA GLY A 32 23.77 25.41 -14.47
C GLY A 32 22.54 24.95 -15.25
N CYS A 33 21.61 24.18 -14.64
CA CYS A 33 20.42 23.64 -15.29
C CYS A 33 19.22 24.58 -15.11
N THR A 34 19.18 25.67 -15.89
CA THR A 34 18.15 26.73 -15.77
C THR A 34 17.00 26.62 -16.75
N LYS A 35 17.07 25.72 -17.70
CA LYS A 35 16.07 25.46 -18.74
C LYS A 35 16.26 24.05 -19.28
N GLY A 36 15.28 23.54 -20.02
CA GLY A 36 15.35 22.24 -20.64
C GLY A 36 14.27 22.06 -21.70
N ARG A 37 14.39 20.98 -22.45
CA ARG A 37 13.36 20.45 -23.36
C ARG A 37 13.32 18.93 -23.22
N THR A 38 12.15 18.35 -23.39
CA THR A 38 11.99 16.89 -23.32
C THR A 38 11.36 16.33 -24.58
N ALA A 39 11.54 15.02 -24.77
CA ALA A 39 10.78 14.21 -25.70
C ALA A 39 10.40 12.86 -25.08
N ALA A 40 9.21 12.38 -25.38
CA ALA A 40 8.86 10.98 -25.29
C ALA A 40 9.28 10.30 -26.60
N GLY A 41 10.00 9.18 -26.52
CA GLY A 41 10.53 8.54 -27.73
C GLY A 41 10.25 7.05 -27.75
N TRP A 42 10.34 6.48 -28.94
CA TRP A 42 10.27 5.05 -29.20
C TRP A 42 11.38 4.59 -30.14
N LEU A 43 12.05 3.53 -29.75
CA LEU A 43 12.97 2.80 -30.62
C LEU A 43 12.19 1.63 -31.22
N ILE A 44 12.17 1.53 -32.56
CA ILE A 44 11.34 0.56 -33.30
C ILE A 44 12.24 -0.25 -34.21
N GLU A 45 12.41 -1.53 -33.91
CA GLU A 45 13.20 -2.47 -34.72
C GLU A 45 12.28 -3.31 -35.61
N GLY A 46 12.59 -3.40 -36.89
CA GLY A 46 11.84 -4.24 -37.82
C GLY A 46 12.13 -3.98 -39.28
N GLU A 47 11.44 -4.73 -40.16
CA GLU A 47 11.43 -4.50 -41.60
C GLU A 47 10.43 -3.39 -41.95
N LEU A 48 10.67 -2.20 -41.46
CA LEU A 48 9.84 -1.02 -41.66
C LEU A 48 10.57 -0.01 -42.56
N THR A 49 9.85 0.50 -43.56
CA THR A 49 10.35 1.64 -44.35
C THR A 49 10.23 2.95 -43.55
N LYS A 50 10.90 3.98 -44.02
CA LYS A 50 10.75 5.34 -43.41
C LYS A 50 9.30 5.82 -43.45
N ALA A 51 8.57 5.55 -44.56
CA ALA A 51 7.16 5.89 -44.67
C ALA A 51 6.25 5.13 -43.68
N ASP A 52 6.55 3.85 -43.38
CA ASP A 52 5.85 3.11 -42.33
C ASP A 52 6.08 3.72 -40.97
N ALA A 53 7.31 4.10 -40.66
CA ALA A 53 7.67 4.73 -39.40
C ALA A 53 7.06 6.13 -39.26
N GLU A 54 7.02 6.92 -40.32
CA GLU A 54 6.32 8.23 -40.35
C GLU A 54 4.81 8.06 -40.15
N ARG A 55 4.21 7.03 -40.77
CA ARG A 55 2.81 6.70 -40.55
C ARG A 55 2.52 6.28 -39.09
N LEU A 56 3.37 5.48 -38.46
CA LEU A 56 3.25 5.13 -37.06
C LEU A 56 3.35 6.37 -36.17
N ALA A 57 4.33 7.22 -36.40
CA ALA A 57 4.52 8.43 -35.61
C ALA A 57 3.29 9.35 -35.69
N GLY A 58 2.77 9.61 -36.90
CA GLY A 58 1.65 10.54 -37.09
C GLY A 58 0.28 9.99 -36.74
N ALA A 59 0.08 8.65 -36.85
CA ALA A 59 -1.24 8.07 -36.61
C ALA A 59 -1.41 7.51 -35.17
N LEU A 60 -0.31 7.24 -34.46
CA LEU A 60 -0.33 6.55 -33.17
C LEU A 60 0.47 7.24 -32.08
N LEU A 61 1.71 7.70 -32.35
CA LEU A 61 2.64 8.07 -31.29
C LEU A 61 2.59 9.56 -30.93
N ALA A 62 2.20 10.44 -31.86
CA ALA A 62 2.11 11.87 -31.64
C ALA A 62 0.67 12.38 -31.79
N ASP A 63 0.24 13.26 -30.88
CA ASP A 63 -1.00 14.02 -31.03
C ASP A 63 -0.78 15.21 -31.98
N PRO A 64 -1.39 15.22 -33.17
CA PRO A 64 -1.16 16.27 -34.17
C PRO A 64 -1.65 17.66 -33.72
N VAL A 65 -2.42 17.78 -32.64
CA VAL A 65 -2.91 19.06 -32.12
C VAL A 65 -1.90 19.71 -31.18
N THR A 66 -1.22 18.92 -30.38
CA THR A 66 -0.34 19.43 -29.31
C THR A 66 1.13 19.05 -29.49
N GLU A 67 1.41 18.11 -30.40
CA GLU A 67 2.74 17.51 -30.54
C GLU A 67 3.24 17.52 -31.98
N SER A 68 4.53 17.39 -32.12
CA SER A 68 5.28 17.15 -33.35
C SER A 68 6.27 16.02 -33.13
N PHE A 69 6.75 15.39 -34.20
CA PHE A 69 7.74 14.33 -34.08
C PHE A 69 8.94 14.52 -34.99
N THR A 70 10.06 13.97 -34.56
CA THR A 70 11.28 13.79 -35.34
C THR A 70 11.54 12.32 -35.52
N ILE A 71 11.85 11.88 -36.72
CA ILE A 71 12.14 10.48 -37.01
C ILE A 71 13.38 10.32 -37.87
N ALA A 72 14.26 9.41 -37.46
CA ALA A 72 15.44 9.01 -38.23
C ALA A 72 15.94 7.62 -37.75
N GLU A 73 16.94 7.06 -38.41
CA GLU A 73 17.66 5.89 -37.89
C GLU A 73 18.45 6.28 -36.64
N VAL A 74 18.52 5.34 -35.68
CA VAL A 74 19.25 5.57 -34.43
C VAL A 74 20.69 6.04 -34.69
N GLY A 75 21.09 7.13 -34.02
CA GLY A 75 22.41 7.75 -34.19
C GLY A 75 22.47 8.86 -35.29
N ASP A 76 21.37 9.11 -35.98
CA ASP A 76 21.32 10.25 -36.90
C ASP A 76 21.44 11.59 -36.16
N ARG A 77 22.11 12.55 -36.82
CA ARG A 77 22.32 13.90 -36.25
C ARG A 77 21.00 14.64 -35.99
N ALA A 78 19.96 14.39 -36.77
CA ALA A 78 18.66 15.02 -36.62
C ALA A 78 18.02 14.73 -35.25
N LEU A 79 18.29 13.57 -34.68
CA LEU A 79 17.78 13.14 -33.35
C LEU A 79 18.52 13.78 -32.18
N ILE A 80 19.77 14.27 -32.43
CA ILE A 80 20.60 14.86 -31.39
C ILE A 80 20.45 16.39 -31.41
N ALA A 81 20.08 16.93 -32.56
CA ALA A 81 19.96 18.37 -32.76
C ALA A 81 18.84 18.96 -31.93
N GLY A 82 19.19 19.56 -30.80
CA GLY A 82 18.33 20.37 -29.95
C GLY A 82 18.51 21.87 -30.19
N PRO A 83 17.87 22.74 -29.39
CA PRO A 83 18.14 24.14 -29.32
C PRO A 83 19.65 24.41 -29.09
N ALA A 84 20.22 25.38 -29.79
CA ALA A 84 21.66 25.66 -29.75
C ALA A 84 22.20 25.95 -28.32
N ASP A 85 21.35 26.40 -27.45
CA ASP A 85 21.62 26.69 -26.04
C ASP A 85 21.39 25.52 -25.08
N LEU A 86 21.03 24.33 -25.60
CA LEU A 86 20.81 23.06 -24.85
C LEU A 86 21.66 21.92 -25.45
N PRO A 87 23.00 22.00 -25.38
CA PRO A 87 23.88 21.03 -26.05
C PRO A 87 24.03 19.68 -25.34
N THR A 88 23.60 19.55 -24.08
CA THR A 88 23.69 18.28 -23.33
C THR A 88 22.45 17.45 -23.61
N VAL A 89 22.62 16.29 -24.24
CA VAL A 89 21.55 15.35 -24.52
C VAL A 89 21.67 14.14 -23.58
N LEU A 90 20.56 13.79 -22.91
CA LEU A 90 20.44 12.62 -22.05
C LEU A 90 19.33 11.71 -22.56
N HIS A 91 19.61 10.41 -22.64
CA HIS A 91 18.62 9.37 -22.94
C HIS A 91 18.47 8.49 -21.71
N VAL A 92 17.23 8.22 -21.32
CA VAL A 92 16.87 7.29 -20.25
C VAL A 92 15.99 6.22 -20.87
N LEU A 93 16.46 4.96 -20.81
CA LEU A 93 15.79 3.81 -21.39
C LEU A 93 15.53 2.75 -20.32
N PRO A 94 14.40 2.05 -20.34
CA PRO A 94 14.26 0.84 -19.52
C PRO A 94 15.39 -0.15 -19.84
N ARG A 95 15.96 -0.83 -18.84
CA ARG A 95 16.96 -1.87 -19.07
C ARG A 95 16.39 -3.01 -19.89
N ALA A 96 17.26 -3.70 -20.62
CA ALA A 96 16.87 -4.93 -21.32
C ALA A 96 16.33 -5.96 -20.32
N GLY A 97 15.12 -6.45 -20.56
CA GLY A 97 14.43 -7.40 -19.68
C GLY A 97 13.50 -6.77 -18.63
N VAL A 98 13.57 -5.47 -18.41
CA VAL A 98 12.58 -4.75 -17.60
C VAL A 98 11.29 -4.55 -18.42
N THR A 99 10.14 -4.70 -17.79
CA THR A 99 8.84 -4.45 -18.41
C THR A 99 8.76 -2.98 -18.85
N ASP A 100 8.39 -2.76 -20.11
CA ASP A 100 8.19 -1.45 -20.73
C ASP A 100 6.73 -1.32 -21.19
N PRO A 101 5.81 -0.86 -20.31
CA PRO A 101 4.38 -0.78 -20.62
C PRO A 101 4.06 0.12 -21.81
N ALA A 102 4.81 1.22 -21.97
CA ALA A 102 4.61 2.14 -23.10
C ALA A 102 4.98 1.48 -24.42
N ALA A 103 6.10 0.76 -24.45
CA ALA A 103 6.53 0.03 -25.66
C ALA A 103 5.58 -1.13 -26.00
N GLN A 104 5.12 -1.88 -24.99
CA GLN A 104 4.17 -2.99 -25.19
C GLN A 104 2.85 -2.49 -25.76
N SER A 105 2.23 -1.46 -25.17
CA SER A 105 1.01 -0.85 -25.67
C SER A 105 1.19 -0.28 -27.08
N ALA A 106 2.32 0.37 -27.36
CA ALA A 106 2.62 0.87 -28.69
C ALA A 106 2.75 -0.27 -29.71
N GLN A 107 3.45 -1.35 -29.36
CA GLN A 107 3.63 -2.50 -30.25
C GLN A 107 2.29 -3.20 -30.57
N GLU A 108 1.41 -3.35 -29.60
CA GLU A 108 0.05 -3.91 -29.79
C GLU A 108 -0.79 -3.00 -30.71
N ALA A 109 -0.77 -1.70 -30.47
CA ALA A 109 -1.48 -0.73 -31.29
C ALA A 109 -0.91 -0.65 -32.74
N MET A 110 0.41 -0.80 -32.92
CA MET A 110 1.04 -0.91 -34.24
C MET A 110 0.52 -2.12 -35.04
N ALA A 111 0.29 -3.24 -34.36
CA ALA A 111 -0.27 -4.43 -35.00
C ALA A 111 -1.70 -4.19 -35.53
N LEU A 112 -2.51 -3.36 -34.90
CA LEU A 112 -3.83 -2.95 -35.38
C LEU A 112 -3.76 -2.11 -36.65
N LEU A 113 -2.64 -1.38 -36.85
CA LEU A 113 -2.37 -0.64 -38.10
C LEU A 113 -1.79 -1.53 -39.21
N GLY A 114 -1.66 -2.84 -38.96
CA GLY A 114 -1.10 -3.83 -39.87
C GLY A 114 0.43 -3.82 -39.93
N LEU A 115 1.11 -3.15 -38.99
CA LEU A 115 2.55 -3.07 -38.91
C LEU A 115 3.04 -3.86 -37.68
N ARG A 116 3.95 -4.79 -37.90
CA ARG A 116 4.46 -5.71 -36.84
C ARG A 116 5.97 -5.54 -36.70
N PRO A 117 6.44 -4.59 -35.86
CA PRO A 117 7.85 -4.49 -35.55
C PRO A 117 8.33 -5.72 -34.81
N ALA A 118 9.61 -6.04 -34.96
CA ALA A 118 10.24 -7.15 -34.23
C ALA A 118 10.38 -6.84 -32.72
N ALA A 119 10.71 -5.57 -32.40
CA ALA A 119 10.81 -5.08 -31.04
C ALA A 119 10.54 -3.57 -30.97
N VAL A 120 10.00 -3.14 -29.83
CA VAL A 120 9.82 -1.72 -29.48
C VAL A 120 10.39 -1.49 -28.08
N ARG A 121 11.01 -0.31 -27.85
CA ARG A 121 11.49 0.15 -26.54
C ARG A 121 11.20 1.62 -26.38
N SER A 122 10.70 2.05 -25.25
CA SER A 122 10.48 3.45 -24.96
C SER A 122 11.80 4.16 -24.59
N VAL A 123 11.86 5.47 -24.81
CA VAL A 123 12.99 6.30 -24.40
C VAL A 123 12.50 7.67 -23.94
N ARG A 124 13.03 8.16 -22.84
CA ARG A 124 12.84 9.56 -22.40
C ARG A 124 14.10 10.34 -22.73
N LYS A 125 13.92 11.48 -23.36
CA LYS A 125 15.03 12.28 -23.86
C LYS A 125 14.97 13.69 -23.31
N TYR A 126 16.14 14.22 -22.98
CA TYR A 126 16.28 15.52 -22.35
C TYR A 126 17.39 16.31 -23.03
N TRP A 127 17.10 17.55 -23.41
CA TRP A 127 18.10 18.52 -23.85
C TRP A 127 18.26 19.57 -22.76
N LEU A 128 19.49 19.76 -22.29
CA LEU A 128 19.83 20.59 -21.16
C LEU A 128 20.97 21.56 -21.53
N PRO A 129 21.17 22.66 -20.77
CA PRO A 129 22.35 23.53 -20.96
C PRO A 129 23.64 22.71 -20.86
N ALA A 130 24.76 23.36 -21.25
CA ALA A 130 26.07 22.74 -21.05
C ALA A 130 26.32 22.49 -19.55
N LEU A 131 26.38 21.22 -19.16
CA LEU A 131 26.65 20.77 -17.79
C LEU A 131 28.00 20.08 -17.74
N PRO A 132 28.76 20.23 -16.64
CA PRO A 132 29.89 19.37 -16.35
C PRO A 132 29.48 17.90 -16.38
N PRO A 133 30.29 16.97 -16.89
CA PRO A 133 29.92 15.54 -16.96
C PRO A 133 29.46 14.94 -15.63
N ALA A 134 30.10 15.33 -14.52
CA ALA A 134 29.71 14.88 -13.18
C ALA A 134 28.32 15.38 -12.78
N ASP A 135 27.95 16.61 -13.11
CA ASP A 135 26.63 17.17 -12.82
C ASP A 135 25.56 16.55 -13.71
N ALA A 136 25.85 16.29 -15.00
CA ALA A 136 24.95 15.60 -15.90
C ALA A 136 24.68 14.17 -15.43
N GLN A 137 25.71 13.45 -14.97
CA GLN A 137 25.57 12.12 -14.42
C GLN A 137 24.82 12.12 -13.08
N ARG A 138 25.11 13.08 -12.21
CA ARG A 138 24.41 13.24 -10.94
C ARG A 138 22.93 13.57 -11.17
N LEU A 139 22.61 14.46 -12.10
CA LEU A 139 21.24 14.79 -12.50
C LEU A 139 20.50 13.54 -13.01
N ALA A 140 21.14 12.81 -13.93
CA ALA A 140 20.56 11.61 -14.52
C ALA A 140 20.15 10.58 -13.46
N TRP A 141 21.07 10.19 -12.59
CA TRP A 141 20.83 9.14 -11.60
C TRP A 141 20.04 9.60 -10.37
N LYS A 142 20.15 10.88 -9.99
CA LYS A 142 19.45 11.36 -8.80
C LYS A 142 18.04 11.89 -9.10
N LEU A 143 17.73 12.19 -10.37
CA LEU A 143 16.45 12.80 -10.74
C LEU A 143 15.71 12.06 -11.86
N LEU A 144 16.40 11.59 -12.91
CA LEU A 144 15.75 11.14 -14.15
C LEU A 144 15.64 9.63 -14.27
N ALA A 145 16.50 8.87 -13.61
CA ALA A 145 16.62 7.43 -13.76
C ALA A 145 16.79 6.74 -12.41
N SER A 146 16.40 5.48 -12.35
CA SER A 146 16.74 4.55 -11.27
C SER A 146 17.77 3.54 -11.80
N GLU A 147 18.83 3.32 -11.05
CA GLU A 147 19.86 2.32 -11.39
C GLU A 147 19.29 0.90 -11.45
N ALA A 148 18.15 0.66 -10.80
CA ALA A 148 17.48 -0.63 -10.80
C ALA A 148 16.91 -1.02 -12.18
N ILE A 149 16.28 -0.07 -12.88
CA ILE A 149 15.45 -0.36 -14.05
C ILE A 149 15.81 0.43 -15.32
N HIS A 150 16.76 1.37 -15.26
CA HIS A 150 17.10 2.22 -16.40
C HIS A 150 18.57 2.10 -16.81
N ASP A 151 18.79 2.28 -18.10
CA ASP A 151 20.07 2.63 -18.71
C ASP A 151 20.09 4.14 -18.99
N VAL A 152 21.22 4.81 -18.78
CA VAL A 152 21.42 6.23 -19.10
C VAL A 152 22.52 6.39 -20.14
N VAL A 153 22.24 7.12 -21.21
CA VAL A 153 23.22 7.48 -22.21
C VAL A 153 23.33 9.00 -22.31
N ILE A 154 24.53 9.52 -22.05
CA ILE A 154 24.84 10.96 -22.25
C ILE A 154 25.45 11.13 -23.63
N GLY A 155 24.78 11.86 -24.52
CA GLY A 155 25.15 11.96 -25.91
C GLY A 155 24.32 11.07 -26.84
N PRO A 156 24.80 10.81 -28.07
CA PRO A 156 24.06 10.03 -29.07
C PRO A 156 23.88 8.57 -28.70
N LEU A 157 22.74 7.99 -29.02
CA LEU A 157 22.53 6.55 -28.95
C LEU A 157 23.36 5.83 -30.01
N SER A 158 23.91 4.67 -29.64
CA SER A 158 24.72 3.81 -30.53
C SER A 158 24.21 2.37 -30.62
N LEU A 159 22.91 2.16 -30.37
CA LEU A 159 22.26 0.87 -30.41
C LEU A 159 22.13 0.36 -31.87
N LYS A 160 22.38 -0.93 -32.09
CA LYS A 160 22.23 -1.59 -33.39
C LYS A 160 21.01 -2.51 -33.44
N THR A 161 20.57 -2.99 -32.30
CA THR A 161 19.43 -3.90 -32.16
C THR A 161 18.82 -3.75 -30.76
N LEU A 162 17.54 -4.00 -30.64
CA LEU A 162 16.81 -4.11 -29.36
C LEU A 162 16.69 -5.56 -28.89
N SER A 163 16.76 -6.49 -29.82
CA SER A 163 16.68 -7.92 -29.53
C SER A 163 17.95 -8.39 -28.84
N GLY A 164 17.79 -8.90 -27.62
CA GLY A 164 18.86 -9.46 -26.84
C GLY A 164 18.36 -10.70 -26.09
N GLY A 165 18.89 -11.85 -26.45
CA GLY A 165 18.63 -13.11 -25.78
C GLY A 165 19.07 -14.26 -26.70
N LYS A 166 19.73 -15.26 -26.14
CA LYS A 166 19.92 -16.54 -26.82
C LYS A 166 18.99 -17.53 -26.13
N PRO A 167 18.32 -18.43 -26.87
CA PRO A 167 17.53 -19.50 -26.27
C PRO A 167 18.37 -20.23 -25.22
N TRP A 168 17.77 -20.42 -24.04
CA TRP A 168 18.41 -21.16 -22.97
C TRP A 168 18.33 -22.67 -23.27
N SER A 169 19.41 -23.38 -23.04
CA SER A 169 19.43 -24.83 -23.11
C SER A 169 19.35 -25.42 -21.71
N PHE A 170 18.58 -26.49 -21.56
CA PHE A 170 18.37 -27.12 -20.26
C PHE A 170 19.72 -27.58 -19.64
N GLU A 171 20.03 -26.94 -18.50
CA GLU A 171 21.13 -27.32 -17.62
C GLU A 171 20.60 -27.54 -16.21
N GLN A 172 20.90 -28.70 -15.61
CA GLN A 172 20.48 -29.02 -14.25
C GLN A 172 21.62 -28.74 -13.29
N HIS A 173 21.44 -27.73 -12.45
CA HIS A 173 22.42 -27.35 -11.44
C HIS A 173 22.09 -27.99 -10.09
N THR A 174 23.02 -28.74 -9.51
CA THR A 174 22.89 -29.31 -8.16
C THR A 174 23.60 -28.41 -7.16
N ILE A 175 22.94 -28.08 -6.06
CA ILE A 175 23.47 -27.24 -4.98
C ILE A 175 23.96 -28.15 -3.85
N ARG A 176 25.25 -28.25 -3.67
CA ARG A 176 25.83 -29.10 -2.63
C ARG A 176 25.62 -28.48 -1.24
N LEU A 177 24.90 -29.21 -0.39
CA LEU A 177 24.70 -28.88 1.03
C LEU A 177 25.48 -29.80 1.95
N GLU A 178 25.83 -30.99 1.47
CA GLU A 178 26.52 -31.97 2.27
C GLU A 178 27.97 -31.53 2.63
N GLY A 179 28.29 -31.62 3.93
CA GLY A 179 29.63 -31.28 4.46
C GLY A 179 29.86 -29.79 4.72
N LEU A 180 28.85 -28.92 4.48
CA LEU A 180 28.91 -27.48 4.83
C LEU A 180 28.60 -27.28 6.32
N ASP A 181 29.41 -26.43 6.97
CA ASP A 181 29.11 -25.90 8.32
C ASP A 181 28.15 -24.72 8.28
N ASP A 182 27.71 -24.22 9.45
CA ASP A 182 26.75 -23.13 9.57
C ASP A 182 27.25 -21.84 8.91
N ALA A 183 28.54 -21.55 8.96
CA ALA A 183 29.11 -20.35 8.34
C ALA A 183 29.08 -20.43 6.81
N ALA A 184 29.40 -21.60 6.26
CA ALA A 184 29.33 -21.87 4.81
C ALA A 184 27.87 -21.89 4.32
N LEU A 185 26.94 -22.46 5.10
CA LEU A 185 25.50 -22.43 4.79
C LEU A 185 24.93 -21.00 4.82
N ALA A 186 25.28 -20.21 5.83
CA ALA A 186 24.88 -18.80 5.90
C ALA A 186 25.44 -17.97 4.74
N LYS A 187 26.69 -18.26 4.32
CA LYS A 187 27.29 -17.63 3.14
C LYS A 187 26.57 -18.02 1.86
N LEU A 188 26.27 -19.29 1.66
CA LEU A 188 25.52 -19.80 0.51
C LEU A 188 24.14 -19.12 0.41
N SER A 189 23.41 -19.03 1.53
CA SER A 189 22.11 -18.39 1.58
C SER A 189 22.17 -16.92 1.13
N ARG A 190 23.16 -16.16 1.59
CA ARG A 190 23.36 -14.77 1.17
C ARG A 190 23.74 -14.63 -0.31
N GLU A 191 24.70 -15.43 -0.78
CA GLU A 191 25.19 -15.38 -2.16
C GLU A 191 24.12 -15.74 -3.18
N LYS A 192 23.16 -16.61 -2.79
CA LYS A 192 22.03 -17.02 -3.63
C LYS A 192 20.71 -16.34 -3.28
N CYS A 193 20.72 -15.33 -2.40
CA CYS A 193 19.52 -14.59 -1.99
C CYS A 193 18.37 -15.48 -1.50
N LEU A 194 18.67 -16.58 -0.78
CA LEU A 194 17.65 -17.55 -0.35
C LEU A 194 16.87 -17.11 0.91
N ALA A 195 17.41 -16.20 1.71
CA ALA A 195 16.87 -15.79 3.02
C ALA A 195 16.55 -16.98 3.97
N LEU A 196 17.29 -18.09 3.83
CA LEU A 196 17.19 -19.27 4.67
C LEU A 196 18.25 -19.24 5.76
N THR A 197 17.85 -19.58 7.00
CA THR A 197 18.76 -19.75 8.11
C THR A 197 19.56 -21.06 7.99
N PRO A 198 20.75 -21.18 8.63
CA PRO A 198 21.49 -22.46 8.65
C PRO A 198 20.63 -23.63 9.15
N ARG A 199 19.75 -23.42 10.14
CA ARG A 199 18.85 -24.44 10.66
C ARG A 199 17.83 -24.92 9.61
N GLU A 200 17.30 -24.01 8.79
CA GLU A 200 16.40 -24.37 7.68
C GLU A 200 17.18 -25.13 6.60
N LEU A 201 18.39 -24.70 6.27
CA LEU A 201 19.26 -25.43 5.31
C LEU A 201 19.67 -26.81 5.83
N HIS A 202 19.83 -26.99 7.14
CA HIS A 202 20.02 -28.33 7.71
C HIS A 202 18.78 -29.21 7.48
N ALA A 203 17.58 -28.69 7.69
CA ALA A 203 16.35 -29.44 7.42
C ALA A 203 16.22 -29.84 5.93
N VAL A 204 16.56 -28.93 5.04
CA VAL A 204 16.62 -29.22 3.58
C VAL A 204 17.66 -30.31 3.30
N ARG A 205 18.89 -30.15 3.78
CA ARG A 205 19.95 -31.14 3.62
C ARG A 205 19.52 -32.53 4.12
N ASP A 206 18.95 -32.58 5.32
CA ASP A 206 18.53 -33.85 5.93
C ASP A 206 17.40 -34.51 5.14
N HIS A 207 16.45 -33.74 4.57
CA HIS A 207 15.43 -34.24 3.66
C HIS A 207 16.06 -34.86 2.39
N PHE A 208 16.93 -34.11 1.71
CA PHE A 208 17.55 -34.59 0.46
C PHE A 208 18.52 -35.75 0.68
N ARG A 209 19.13 -35.85 1.87
CA ARG A 209 19.88 -37.04 2.27
C ARG A 209 19.03 -38.32 2.27
N THR A 210 17.75 -38.24 2.63
CA THR A 210 16.84 -39.41 2.53
C THR A 210 16.58 -39.81 1.08
N LEU A 211 16.74 -38.88 0.16
CA LEU A 211 16.63 -39.11 -1.29
C LEU A 211 17.98 -39.49 -1.94
N ALA A 212 19.05 -39.65 -1.14
CA ALA A 212 20.43 -39.97 -1.56
C ALA A 212 21.01 -39.02 -2.63
N ARG A 213 20.65 -37.75 -2.57
CA ARG A 213 21.15 -36.67 -3.45
C ARG A 213 21.10 -35.30 -2.77
N ASP A 214 21.83 -34.36 -3.33
CA ASP A 214 21.66 -32.92 -3.01
C ASP A 214 20.46 -32.31 -3.79
N PRO A 215 19.91 -31.17 -3.38
CA PRO A 215 18.84 -30.49 -4.11
C PRO A 215 19.31 -29.91 -5.44
N PHE A 216 18.43 -29.89 -6.42
CA PHE A 216 18.60 -29.03 -7.58
C PHE A 216 18.32 -27.57 -7.23
N GLU A 217 18.91 -26.65 -8.00
CA GLU A 217 18.75 -25.21 -7.78
C GLU A 217 17.28 -24.81 -7.73
N ILE A 218 16.47 -25.23 -8.68
CA ILE A 218 15.03 -24.94 -8.74
C ILE A 218 14.26 -25.49 -7.53
N GLU A 219 14.68 -26.62 -6.96
CA GLU A 219 14.07 -27.18 -5.73
C GLU A 219 14.39 -26.34 -4.50
N LEU A 220 15.67 -25.94 -4.38
CA LEU A 220 16.14 -25.10 -3.27
C LEU A 220 15.47 -23.70 -3.33
N GLU A 221 15.38 -23.13 -4.52
CA GLU A 221 14.68 -21.86 -4.75
C GLU A 221 13.18 -21.97 -4.42
N THR A 222 12.50 -23.04 -4.84
CA THR A 222 11.08 -23.27 -4.49
C THR A 222 10.88 -23.31 -2.97
N ILE A 223 11.78 -24.01 -2.26
CA ILE A 223 11.74 -24.07 -0.80
C ILE A 223 12.01 -22.70 -0.19
N ALA A 224 12.97 -21.93 -0.71
CA ALA A 224 13.32 -20.60 -0.24
C ALA A 224 12.16 -19.62 -0.37
N GLN A 225 11.46 -19.61 -1.52
CA GLN A 225 10.26 -18.79 -1.74
C GLN A 225 9.16 -19.18 -0.76
N THR A 226 8.80 -20.48 -0.69
CA THR A 226 7.73 -20.98 0.19
C THR A 226 8.02 -20.74 1.68
N TRP A 227 9.30 -20.84 2.11
CA TRP A 227 9.72 -20.63 3.49
C TRP A 227 10.15 -19.19 3.79
N SER A 228 9.95 -18.25 2.88
CA SER A 228 10.25 -16.83 3.12
C SER A 228 9.40 -16.26 4.27
N GLU A 229 9.84 -15.17 4.91
CA GLU A 229 9.03 -14.46 5.92
C GLU A 229 7.71 -13.99 5.29
N HIS A 230 7.79 -13.53 4.04
CA HIS A 230 6.65 -13.03 3.28
C HIS A 230 5.54 -14.08 3.05
N CYS A 231 5.93 -15.31 2.61
CA CYS A 231 4.94 -16.35 2.23
C CYS A 231 4.42 -17.16 3.41
N CYS A 232 5.25 -17.42 4.43
CA CYS A 232 4.84 -18.32 5.53
C CYS A 232 4.72 -17.65 6.90
N HIS A 233 4.85 -16.32 6.99
CA HIS A 233 4.76 -15.56 8.25
C HIS A 233 5.61 -16.20 9.36
N LYS A 234 6.91 -16.42 9.09
CA LYS A 234 7.83 -17.18 9.97
C LYS A 234 7.77 -16.73 11.42
N THR A 235 7.86 -15.43 11.65
CA THR A 235 7.93 -14.82 12.99
C THR A 235 6.61 -14.97 13.73
N LEU A 236 5.51 -14.53 13.13
CA LEU A 236 4.17 -14.61 13.75
C LEU A 236 3.67 -16.06 13.88
N GLY A 237 4.14 -16.97 13.02
CA GLY A 237 3.84 -18.40 13.05
C GLY A 237 4.71 -19.21 14.01
N SER A 238 5.75 -18.62 14.61
CA SER A 238 6.70 -19.32 15.46
C SER A 238 6.31 -19.30 16.94
N PRO A 239 6.76 -20.30 17.75
CA PRO A 239 6.68 -20.26 19.19
C PRO A 239 7.46 -19.09 19.77
N VAL A 240 6.82 -18.32 20.67
CA VAL A 240 7.41 -17.16 21.34
C VAL A 240 7.27 -17.30 22.87
N ASP A 241 8.38 -17.25 23.59
CA ASP A 241 8.40 -17.06 25.05
C ASP A 241 8.50 -15.55 25.32
N HIS A 242 7.47 -14.95 25.90
CA HIS A 242 7.34 -13.51 26.09
C HIS A 242 7.42 -13.12 27.57
N GLU A 243 8.13 -12.03 27.86
CA GLU A 243 8.16 -11.32 29.14
C GLU A 243 7.69 -9.87 28.91
N GLY A 244 6.57 -9.48 29.49
CA GLY A 244 5.96 -8.17 29.30
C GLY A 244 5.29 -7.60 30.54
N PRO A 245 4.61 -6.46 30.44
CA PRO A 245 3.98 -5.77 31.57
C PRO A 245 2.93 -6.61 32.31
N ALA A 246 2.25 -7.52 31.59
CA ALA A 246 1.24 -8.42 32.16
C ALA A 246 1.85 -9.72 32.73
N GLY A 247 3.18 -9.85 32.75
CA GLY A 247 3.91 -11.03 33.19
C GLY A 247 4.47 -11.86 32.04
N THR A 248 4.75 -13.14 32.32
CA THR A 248 5.27 -14.07 31.31
C THR A 248 4.15 -14.77 30.57
N ALA A 249 4.28 -14.91 29.25
CA ALA A 249 3.37 -15.67 28.41
C ALA A 249 4.14 -16.55 27.43
N ARG A 250 3.53 -17.62 26.97
CA ARG A 250 4.07 -18.48 25.93
C ARG A 250 3.01 -18.66 24.84
N TYR A 251 3.41 -18.45 23.62
CA TYR A 251 2.61 -18.72 22.43
C TYR A 251 3.27 -19.83 21.63
N ASP A 252 2.53 -20.82 21.17
CA ASP A 252 3.02 -21.83 20.23
C ASP A 252 2.87 -21.35 18.77
N ASN A 253 1.99 -20.36 18.54
CA ASN A 253 1.84 -19.60 17.31
C ASN A 253 1.21 -18.25 17.64
N LEU A 254 1.99 -17.19 17.58
CA LEU A 254 1.55 -15.85 18.02
C LEU A 254 0.30 -15.38 17.28
N LEU A 255 0.28 -15.48 15.94
CA LEU A 255 -0.87 -15.04 15.12
C LEU A 255 -2.13 -15.84 15.44
N LYS A 256 -2.01 -17.17 15.52
CA LYS A 256 -3.16 -18.06 15.76
C LYS A 256 -3.76 -17.89 17.15
N GLU A 257 -2.92 -17.59 18.16
CA GLU A 257 -3.37 -17.49 19.55
C GLU A 257 -3.78 -16.05 19.94
N THR A 258 -3.52 -15.08 19.09
CA THR A 258 -3.91 -13.68 19.29
C THR A 258 -4.96 -13.26 18.27
N VAL A 259 -4.58 -12.68 17.14
CA VAL A 259 -5.46 -12.06 16.13
C VAL A 259 -6.50 -13.06 15.60
N PHE A 260 -6.06 -14.25 15.19
CA PHE A 260 -6.97 -15.29 14.70
C PHE A 260 -7.91 -15.82 15.82
N ALA A 261 -7.38 -16.05 17.03
CA ALA A 261 -8.19 -16.49 18.16
C ALA A 261 -9.26 -15.44 18.53
N ALA A 262 -8.95 -14.15 18.45
CA ALA A 262 -9.94 -13.09 18.67
C ALA A 262 -11.12 -13.23 17.69
N THR A 263 -10.82 -13.39 16.41
CA THR A 263 -11.85 -13.59 15.37
C THR A 263 -12.70 -14.84 15.64
N GLN A 264 -12.09 -15.96 16.02
CA GLN A 264 -12.85 -17.18 16.34
C GLN A 264 -13.78 -16.97 17.55
N LYS A 265 -13.33 -16.25 18.58
CA LYS A 265 -14.16 -15.89 19.75
C LYS A 265 -15.32 -14.97 19.35
N VAL A 266 -15.08 -13.97 18.50
CA VAL A 266 -16.12 -13.08 17.98
C VAL A 266 -17.16 -13.87 17.18
N ARG A 267 -16.72 -14.72 16.24
CA ARG A 267 -17.60 -15.57 15.43
C ARG A 267 -18.46 -16.52 16.30
N ALA A 268 -17.83 -17.15 17.30
CA ALA A 268 -18.52 -18.00 18.24
C ALA A 268 -19.61 -17.24 19.04
N ALA A 269 -19.30 -16.00 19.45
CA ALA A 269 -20.26 -15.15 20.16
C ALA A 269 -21.42 -14.68 19.25
N LEU A 270 -21.16 -14.44 17.96
CA LEU A 270 -22.19 -14.12 16.97
C LEU A 270 -23.11 -15.31 16.66
N GLY A 271 -22.61 -16.54 16.71
CA GLY A 271 -23.36 -17.75 16.48
C GLY A 271 -24.13 -17.74 15.15
N ALA A 272 -25.44 -17.86 15.17
CA ALA A 272 -26.28 -17.81 13.96
C ALA A 272 -26.28 -16.46 13.22
N LYS A 273 -25.75 -15.41 13.84
CA LYS A 273 -25.58 -14.08 13.22
C LYS A 273 -24.18 -13.89 12.63
N ASP A 274 -23.32 -14.92 12.63
CA ASP A 274 -22.00 -14.86 12.03
C ASP A 274 -22.13 -14.52 10.53
N TRP A 275 -21.47 -13.46 10.14
CA TRP A 275 -21.49 -12.94 8.78
C TRP A 275 -20.13 -13.04 8.07
N CYS A 276 -19.12 -13.63 8.74
CA CYS A 276 -17.84 -13.98 8.14
C CYS A 276 -18.01 -15.19 7.21
N VAL A 277 -17.44 -15.14 6.02
CA VAL A 277 -17.48 -16.21 5.02
C VAL A 277 -16.13 -16.92 4.93
N SER A 278 -15.08 -16.20 4.52
CA SER A 278 -13.69 -16.68 4.50
C SER A 278 -12.80 -15.76 5.32
N VAL A 279 -12.01 -16.33 6.23
CA VAL A 279 -11.19 -15.62 7.20
C VAL A 279 -9.82 -16.24 7.25
N PHE A 280 -8.77 -15.52 6.86
CA PHE A 280 -7.38 -15.97 6.79
C PHE A 280 -7.19 -17.31 6.03
N ARG A 281 -7.91 -17.48 4.93
CA ARG A 281 -7.92 -18.73 4.15
C ARG A 281 -7.70 -18.55 2.66
N ASP A 282 -7.98 -17.37 2.16
CA ASP A 282 -8.01 -17.03 0.75
C ASP A 282 -7.18 -15.76 0.56
N ASN A 283 -6.96 -15.33 -0.64
CA ASN A 283 -6.20 -14.11 -0.99
C ASN A 283 -6.75 -12.88 -0.26
N SER A 284 -8.06 -12.83 0.01
CA SER A 284 -8.69 -11.75 0.77
C SER A 284 -9.70 -12.24 1.81
N GLY A 285 -10.04 -11.38 2.78
CA GLY A 285 -11.09 -11.66 3.76
C GLY A 285 -12.48 -11.44 3.19
N VAL A 286 -13.39 -12.43 3.35
CA VAL A 286 -14.73 -12.39 2.74
C VAL A 286 -15.81 -12.34 3.83
N VAL A 287 -16.75 -11.41 3.67
CA VAL A 287 -17.91 -11.25 4.56
C VAL A 287 -19.20 -11.07 3.76
N ARG A 288 -20.32 -11.38 4.38
CA ARG A 288 -21.64 -11.24 3.77
C ARG A 288 -22.04 -9.79 3.65
N PHE A 289 -22.58 -9.43 2.50
CA PHE A 289 -23.07 -8.09 2.22
C PHE A 289 -24.61 -8.04 2.20
N ASP A 290 -25.22 -8.71 1.25
CA ASP A 290 -26.67 -8.76 1.12
C ASP A 290 -27.20 -10.20 0.84
N GLY A 291 -28.44 -10.33 0.33
CA GLY A 291 -29.02 -11.61 -0.02
C GLY A 291 -28.33 -12.32 -1.18
N ASP A 292 -27.70 -11.58 -2.07
CA ASP A 292 -27.16 -12.05 -3.35
C ASP A 292 -25.63 -11.97 -3.43
N HIS A 293 -24.97 -11.14 -2.57
CA HIS A 293 -23.56 -10.83 -2.68
C HIS A 293 -22.81 -10.99 -1.36
N ASP A 294 -21.55 -11.36 -1.50
CA ASP A 294 -20.50 -11.24 -0.50
C ASP A 294 -19.50 -10.15 -0.93
N ILE A 295 -18.83 -9.51 0.03
CA ILE A 295 -17.77 -8.53 -0.21
C ILE A 295 -16.46 -9.02 0.37
N CYS A 296 -15.36 -8.66 -0.26
CA CYS A 296 -14.04 -9.02 0.20
C CYS A 296 -13.11 -7.79 0.26
N VAL A 297 -12.06 -7.90 1.04
CA VAL A 297 -11.07 -6.83 1.20
C VAL A 297 -9.68 -7.39 1.46
N LYS A 298 -8.69 -6.80 0.81
CA LYS A 298 -7.26 -7.04 1.03
C LYS A 298 -6.54 -5.72 1.18
N VAL A 299 -5.58 -5.67 2.09
CA VAL A 299 -4.59 -4.59 2.20
C VAL A 299 -3.21 -5.23 2.35
N GLU A 300 -2.25 -4.78 1.57
CA GLU A 300 -0.90 -5.31 1.55
C GLU A 300 0.14 -4.19 1.48
N THR A 301 1.39 -4.53 1.78
CA THR A 301 2.51 -3.59 1.77
C THR A 301 3.45 -3.84 0.59
N HIS A 302 3.97 -2.76 0.01
CA HIS A 302 5.01 -2.83 -1.02
C HIS A 302 6.15 -1.85 -0.68
N ASN A 303 6.79 -2.07 0.48
CA ASN A 303 7.71 -1.13 1.13
C ASN A 303 9.08 -1.05 0.43
N HIS A 304 9.85 -2.13 0.43
CA HIS A 304 11.22 -2.18 -0.09
C HIS A 304 11.30 -1.83 -1.59
N PRO A 305 10.46 -2.39 -2.47
CA PRO A 305 10.45 -1.97 -3.87
C PRO A 305 10.15 -0.49 -4.06
N SER A 306 9.25 0.10 -3.26
CA SER A 306 8.91 1.53 -3.31
C SER A 306 10.04 2.41 -2.76
N ALA A 307 10.86 1.93 -1.84
CA ALA A 307 12.05 2.64 -1.36
C ALA A 307 13.11 2.81 -2.46
N ILE A 308 13.22 1.82 -3.35
CA ILE A 308 14.20 1.79 -4.46
C ILE A 308 13.64 2.48 -5.71
N GLU A 309 12.41 2.13 -6.10
CA GLU A 309 11.71 2.65 -7.27
C GLU A 309 10.28 3.04 -6.89
N PRO A 310 10.06 4.28 -6.42
CA PRO A 310 8.78 4.68 -5.84
C PRO A 310 7.58 4.53 -6.77
N TYR A 311 7.74 4.87 -8.06
CA TYR A 311 6.67 4.78 -9.05
C TYR A 311 6.31 3.32 -9.37
N GLY A 312 7.30 2.52 -9.77
CA GLY A 312 7.09 1.11 -10.12
C GLY A 312 6.66 0.27 -8.92
N GLY A 313 7.32 0.48 -7.76
CA GLY A 313 7.01 -0.23 -6.54
C GLY A 313 5.57 0.00 -6.05
N ALA A 314 5.12 1.25 -6.03
CA ALA A 314 3.75 1.58 -5.60
C ALA A 314 2.69 1.13 -6.63
N ALA A 315 2.97 1.29 -7.94
CA ALA A 315 2.09 0.80 -9.00
C ALA A 315 1.86 -0.71 -8.89
N THR A 316 2.94 -1.47 -8.68
CA THR A 316 2.89 -2.93 -8.50
C THR A 316 2.17 -3.32 -7.20
N GLY A 317 2.36 -2.55 -6.12
CA GLY A 317 1.66 -2.77 -4.86
C GLY A 317 0.14 -2.70 -5.04
N LEU A 318 -0.36 -1.69 -5.77
CA LEU A 318 -1.79 -1.59 -6.07
C LEU A 318 -2.26 -2.72 -6.99
N GLY A 319 -1.50 -3.05 -8.04
CA GLY A 319 -1.82 -4.18 -8.94
C GLY A 319 -1.91 -5.50 -8.17
N GLY A 320 -1.00 -5.75 -7.21
CA GLY A 320 -1.01 -6.94 -6.37
C GLY A 320 -2.31 -7.12 -5.60
N VAL A 321 -2.79 -6.09 -4.90
CA VAL A 321 -4.05 -6.21 -4.11
C VAL A 321 -5.31 -6.27 -4.98
N ILE A 322 -5.28 -5.72 -6.19
CA ILE A 322 -6.36 -5.89 -7.18
C ILE A 322 -6.42 -7.36 -7.60
N ARG A 323 -5.26 -7.99 -7.89
CA ARG A 323 -5.17 -9.42 -8.23
C ARG A 323 -5.56 -10.33 -7.06
N ASP A 324 -5.19 -10.00 -5.81
CA ASP A 324 -5.66 -10.72 -4.62
C ASP A 324 -7.19 -10.77 -4.56
N VAL A 325 -7.84 -9.63 -4.77
CA VAL A 325 -9.30 -9.56 -4.82
C VAL A 325 -9.84 -10.36 -5.99
N LEU A 326 -9.25 -10.22 -7.17
CA LEU A 326 -9.64 -10.96 -8.37
C LEU A 326 -9.44 -12.47 -8.19
N GLY A 327 -8.40 -12.90 -7.46
CA GLY A 327 -8.08 -14.29 -7.14
C GLY A 327 -8.88 -14.86 -5.97
N THR A 328 -9.78 -14.09 -5.34
CA THR A 328 -10.55 -14.56 -4.18
C THR A 328 -11.73 -15.44 -4.61
N GLY A 329 -11.77 -16.64 -4.06
CA GLY A 329 -12.82 -17.62 -4.36
C GLY A 329 -12.85 -18.02 -5.84
N LEU A 330 -13.98 -17.78 -6.50
CA LEU A 330 -14.15 -17.97 -7.96
C LEU A 330 -14.09 -16.62 -8.70
N GLY A 331 -13.39 -15.64 -8.17
CA GLY A 331 -13.22 -14.31 -8.75
C GLY A 331 -14.17 -13.26 -8.17
N ALA A 332 -13.61 -12.22 -7.54
CA ALA A 332 -14.35 -11.07 -7.07
C ALA A 332 -14.06 -9.85 -7.94
N LYS A 333 -15.10 -9.04 -8.22
CA LYS A 333 -14.96 -7.79 -8.99
C LYS A 333 -14.40 -6.70 -8.09
N PRO A 334 -13.24 -6.09 -8.40
CA PRO A 334 -12.71 -4.93 -7.69
C PRO A 334 -13.64 -3.72 -7.88
N ILE A 335 -13.99 -3.03 -6.77
CA ILE A 335 -14.95 -1.91 -6.77
C ILE A 335 -14.44 -0.65 -6.09
N ALA A 336 -13.39 -0.73 -5.27
CA ALA A 336 -12.77 0.44 -4.66
C ALA A 336 -11.35 0.11 -4.19
N ASN A 337 -10.47 1.13 -4.21
CA ASN A 337 -9.13 1.10 -3.64
C ASN A 337 -9.02 2.03 -2.43
N LEU A 338 -8.04 1.75 -1.59
CA LEU A 338 -7.57 2.60 -0.50
C LEU A 338 -6.04 2.52 -0.43
N ASP A 339 -5.38 3.64 -0.07
CA ASP A 339 -3.92 3.68 -0.05
C ASP A 339 -3.42 4.50 1.15
N VAL A 340 -2.44 3.98 1.89
CA VAL A 340 -1.83 4.67 3.04
C VAL A 340 -0.31 4.72 2.86
N PHE A 341 0.27 5.90 3.03
CA PHE A 341 1.70 6.13 2.85
C PHE A 341 2.33 6.64 4.14
N CYS A 342 3.41 5.98 4.60
CA CYS A 342 4.22 6.46 5.72
C CYS A 342 5.60 6.81 5.19
N VAL A 343 5.98 8.08 5.31
CA VAL A 343 7.20 8.62 4.69
C VAL A 343 7.95 9.53 5.65
N GLY A 344 9.20 9.82 5.33
CA GLY A 344 9.99 10.81 6.06
C GLY A 344 9.42 12.22 5.95
N PRO A 345 9.80 13.14 6.86
CA PRO A 345 9.38 14.54 6.81
C PRO A 345 9.72 15.20 5.47
N PRO A 346 8.81 15.95 4.85
CA PRO A 346 9.02 16.54 3.53
C PRO A 346 10.06 17.67 3.52
N ASP A 347 10.43 18.19 4.68
CA ASP A 347 11.44 19.23 4.90
C ASP A 347 12.81 18.67 5.33
N THR A 348 13.01 17.36 5.26
CA THR A 348 14.31 16.71 5.48
C THR A 348 15.36 17.33 4.57
N LYS A 349 16.51 17.69 5.11
CA LYS A 349 17.58 18.30 4.32
C LYS A 349 18.33 17.26 3.50
N PRO A 350 18.71 17.57 2.25
CA PRO A 350 19.45 16.62 1.41
C PRO A 350 20.78 16.14 2.03
N GLU A 351 21.45 17.01 2.81
CA GLU A 351 22.70 16.67 3.50
C GLU A 351 22.54 15.69 4.66
N ASP A 352 21.34 15.53 5.19
CA ASP A 352 21.02 14.61 6.29
C ASP A 352 20.68 13.20 5.78
N LEU A 353 20.55 13.02 4.45
CA LEU A 353 20.20 11.74 3.85
C LEU A 353 21.45 10.86 3.63
N PRO A 354 21.42 9.60 4.05
CA PRO A 354 22.45 8.62 3.70
C PRO A 354 22.55 8.39 2.18
N PRO A 355 23.70 7.91 1.69
CA PRO A 355 23.84 7.50 0.31
C PRO A 355 22.77 6.48 -0.11
N GLY A 356 22.21 6.62 -1.30
CA GLY A 356 21.18 5.73 -1.84
C GLY A 356 19.76 6.03 -1.41
N VAL A 357 19.54 6.90 -0.42
CA VAL A 357 18.20 7.27 0.05
C VAL A 357 17.58 8.35 -0.84
N ILE A 358 16.34 8.11 -1.26
CA ILE A 358 15.56 9.05 -2.06
C ILE A 358 14.95 10.10 -1.11
N HIS A 359 15.02 11.37 -1.50
CA HIS A 359 14.42 12.46 -0.70
C HIS A 359 12.91 12.24 -0.50
N PRO A 360 12.34 12.39 0.73
CA PRO A 360 10.95 12.08 1.05
C PRO A 360 9.91 12.71 0.14
N ARG A 361 10.07 13.97 -0.29
CA ARG A 361 9.15 14.61 -1.26
C ARG A 361 9.13 13.89 -2.59
N ARG A 362 10.32 13.54 -3.11
CA ARG A 362 10.44 12.82 -4.38
C ARG A 362 9.87 11.42 -4.28
N LEU A 363 10.16 10.74 -3.19
CA LEU A 363 9.63 9.41 -2.90
C LEU A 363 8.10 9.45 -2.87
N LEU A 364 7.51 10.33 -2.07
CA LEU A 364 6.05 10.49 -1.97
C LEU A 364 5.43 10.84 -3.33
N GLY A 365 6.03 11.76 -4.07
CA GLY A 365 5.58 12.12 -5.42
C GLY A 365 5.57 10.93 -6.39
N GLY A 366 6.60 10.08 -6.34
CA GLY A 366 6.70 8.84 -7.13
C GLY A 366 5.65 7.80 -6.73
N VAL A 367 5.48 7.56 -5.43
CA VAL A 367 4.47 6.64 -4.88
C VAL A 367 3.06 7.07 -5.30
N VAL A 368 2.72 8.35 -5.08
CA VAL A 368 1.41 8.91 -5.48
C VAL A 368 1.16 8.75 -6.97
N ALA A 369 2.16 9.02 -7.81
CA ALA A 369 2.03 8.87 -9.27
C ALA A 369 1.89 7.40 -9.69
N GLY A 370 2.59 6.47 -9.05
CA GLY A 370 2.49 5.04 -9.34
C GLY A 370 1.09 4.50 -9.06
N VAL A 371 0.55 4.78 -7.88
CA VAL A 371 -0.84 4.42 -7.51
C VAL A 371 -1.85 5.07 -8.44
N ARG A 372 -1.71 6.38 -8.73
CA ARG A 372 -2.58 7.10 -9.66
C ARG A 372 -2.66 6.41 -11.02
N ASP A 373 -1.51 6.20 -11.63
CA ASP A 373 -1.44 5.71 -13.00
C ASP A 373 -1.94 4.27 -13.11
N TYR A 374 -1.76 3.46 -12.07
CA TYR A 374 -2.31 2.11 -12.06
C TYR A 374 -3.82 2.11 -11.80
N GLY A 375 -4.28 2.71 -10.70
CA GLY A 375 -5.69 2.71 -10.29
C GLY A 375 -6.62 3.40 -11.29
N ASN A 376 -6.22 4.58 -11.82
CA ASN A 376 -7.02 5.32 -12.78
C ASN A 376 -7.17 4.53 -14.11
N ARG A 377 -6.09 3.86 -14.58
CA ARG A 377 -6.14 3.03 -15.80
C ARG A 377 -6.97 1.77 -15.63
N MET A 378 -7.02 1.21 -14.41
CA MET A 378 -7.94 0.11 -14.08
C MET A 378 -9.40 0.53 -14.03
N GLY A 379 -9.69 1.82 -13.88
CA GLY A 379 -11.03 2.34 -13.70
C GLY A 379 -11.66 1.93 -12.36
N ILE A 380 -10.83 1.79 -11.32
CA ILE A 380 -11.25 1.47 -9.95
C ILE A 380 -11.06 2.73 -9.09
N PRO A 381 -12.11 3.22 -8.38
CA PRO A 381 -11.99 4.44 -7.62
C PRO A 381 -11.12 4.26 -6.37
N THR A 382 -10.11 5.14 -6.16
CA THR A 382 -9.38 5.25 -4.89
C THR A 382 -10.14 6.19 -3.97
N ILE A 383 -10.82 5.66 -2.96
CA ILE A 383 -11.80 6.40 -2.17
C ILE A 383 -11.33 6.77 -0.76
N ALA A 384 -10.36 6.08 -0.21
CA ALA A 384 -9.88 6.29 1.16
C ALA A 384 -8.35 6.23 1.21
N GLY A 385 -7.78 6.78 2.28
CA GLY A 385 -6.36 6.70 2.54
C GLY A 385 -5.89 7.66 3.62
N ALA A 386 -4.58 7.62 3.92
CA ALA A 386 -3.91 8.51 4.84
C ALA A 386 -2.45 8.71 4.46
N VAL A 387 -1.81 9.75 4.98
CA VAL A 387 -0.36 9.94 4.89
C VAL A 387 0.19 10.28 6.26
N ALA A 388 1.11 9.47 6.75
CA ALA A 388 1.80 9.67 8.03
C ALA A 388 3.27 10.06 7.80
N PHE A 389 3.79 10.94 8.63
CA PHE A 389 5.16 11.43 8.53
C PHE A 389 5.92 11.17 9.82
N ASP A 390 7.07 10.48 9.70
CA ASP A 390 7.99 10.24 10.82
C ASP A 390 9.43 10.13 10.31
N PRO A 391 10.43 10.67 11.04
CA PRO A 391 11.84 10.52 10.65
C PRO A 391 12.27 9.05 10.44
N GLY A 392 11.66 8.11 11.17
CA GLY A 392 11.93 6.67 11.06
C GLY A 392 11.55 6.09 9.69
N TYR A 393 10.63 6.71 8.96
CA TYR A 393 10.24 6.26 7.61
C TYR A 393 11.09 6.85 6.48
N THR A 394 12.07 7.71 6.80
CA THR A 394 12.88 8.39 5.77
C THR A 394 13.60 7.40 4.85
N MET A 395 14.11 6.32 5.41
CA MET A 395 14.93 5.33 4.70
C MET A 395 14.17 4.04 4.39
N ASN A 396 13.07 3.80 5.10
CA ASN A 396 12.16 2.67 4.95
C ASN A 396 10.72 3.20 4.92
N PRO A 397 10.23 3.70 3.79
CA PRO A 397 8.84 4.12 3.65
C PRO A 397 7.91 2.92 3.75
N LEU A 398 6.69 3.15 4.25
CA LEU A 398 5.64 2.15 4.18
C LEU A 398 4.62 2.57 3.12
N VAL A 399 4.32 1.66 2.21
CA VAL A 399 3.34 1.86 1.15
C VAL A 399 2.32 0.74 1.26
N PHE A 400 1.15 1.09 1.77
CA PHE A 400 0.01 0.19 1.86
C PHE A 400 -0.93 0.48 0.71
N CYS A 401 -1.32 -0.57 -0.02
CA CYS A 401 -2.38 -0.52 -1.01
C CYS A 401 -3.48 -1.50 -0.61
N GLY A 402 -4.72 -1.14 -0.86
CA GLY A 402 -5.86 -1.99 -0.54
C GLY A 402 -6.94 -1.94 -1.60
N THR A 403 -7.67 -3.05 -1.73
CA THR A 403 -8.79 -3.18 -2.67
C THR A 403 -9.96 -3.89 -2.01
N VAL A 404 -11.15 -3.37 -2.30
CA VAL A 404 -12.44 -3.99 -1.95
C VAL A 404 -13.04 -4.62 -3.20
N GLY A 405 -13.55 -5.84 -3.05
CA GLY A 405 -14.24 -6.56 -4.11
C GLY A 405 -15.65 -6.99 -3.73
N ILE A 406 -16.43 -7.32 -4.75
CA ILE A 406 -17.78 -7.89 -4.60
C ILE A 406 -17.91 -9.13 -5.47
N MET A 407 -18.58 -10.15 -4.94
CA MET A 407 -18.81 -11.41 -5.65
C MET A 407 -20.22 -11.94 -5.38
N PRO A 408 -20.77 -12.79 -6.26
CA PRO A 408 -22.01 -13.52 -5.98
C PRO A 408 -21.85 -14.40 -4.73
N ARG A 409 -22.92 -14.58 -3.97
CA ARG A 409 -22.92 -15.53 -2.83
C ARG A 409 -22.56 -16.95 -3.29
N ASN A 410 -21.88 -17.68 -2.42
CA ASN A 410 -21.37 -19.04 -2.67
C ASN A 410 -20.28 -19.13 -3.76
N SER A 411 -19.58 -18.01 -4.02
CA SER A 411 -18.40 -17.98 -4.88
C SER A 411 -17.08 -18.06 -4.09
N ALA A 412 -17.13 -18.00 -2.76
CA ALA A 412 -15.91 -18.08 -1.92
C ALA A 412 -15.39 -19.52 -1.75
N ASP A 413 -16.19 -20.56 -2.11
CA ASP A 413 -15.77 -21.95 -2.00
C ASP A 413 -15.13 -22.39 -3.32
N ALA A 414 -13.81 -22.23 -3.40
CA ALA A 414 -12.97 -22.69 -4.50
C ALA A 414 -12.15 -23.91 -4.07
N ALA A 415 -12.00 -24.91 -4.93
CA ALA A 415 -11.21 -26.10 -4.64
C ALA A 415 -10.68 -26.75 -5.90
N VAL A 416 -9.35 -26.84 -6.00
CA VAL A 416 -8.66 -27.57 -7.06
C VAL A 416 -9.04 -29.03 -7.04
N GLN A 417 -9.24 -29.63 -8.21
CA GLN A 417 -9.57 -31.05 -8.37
C GLN A 417 -8.43 -31.81 -9.07
N PRO A 418 -8.21 -33.10 -8.70
CA PRO A 418 -7.25 -33.91 -9.42
C PRO A 418 -7.66 -34.04 -10.89
N GLY A 419 -6.74 -33.77 -11.80
CA GLY A 419 -6.98 -33.77 -13.25
C GLY A 419 -7.26 -32.37 -13.82
N ASP A 420 -7.45 -31.34 -13.01
CA ASP A 420 -7.53 -29.97 -13.51
C ASP A 420 -6.24 -29.55 -14.19
N LEU A 421 -6.37 -28.82 -15.27
CA LEU A 421 -5.23 -28.17 -15.93
C LEU A 421 -4.71 -27.03 -15.07
N VAL A 422 -3.39 -26.90 -15.00
CA VAL A 422 -2.72 -25.69 -14.52
C VAL A 422 -2.69 -24.69 -15.66
N VAL A 423 -3.48 -23.65 -15.60
CA VAL A 423 -3.57 -22.63 -16.66
C VAL A 423 -2.99 -21.32 -16.15
N VAL A 424 -2.00 -20.78 -16.85
CA VAL A 424 -1.49 -19.41 -16.64
C VAL A 424 -2.19 -18.49 -17.61
N ALA A 425 -2.75 -17.39 -17.12
CA ALA A 425 -3.42 -16.37 -17.93
C ALA A 425 -2.86 -14.98 -17.64
N GLY A 426 -2.71 -14.16 -18.68
CA GLY A 426 -2.29 -12.77 -18.56
C GLY A 426 -0.90 -12.47 -19.11
N GLY A 427 -0.11 -11.67 -18.40
CA GLY A 427 1.21 -11.20 -18.83
C GLY A 427 2.23 -12.32 -19.04
N ARG A 428 3.19 -12.10 -19.94
CA ARG A 428 4.29 -13.02 -20.20
C ARG A 428 5.36 -12.94 -19.12
N THR A 429 6.08 -14.03 -18.90
CA THR A 429 7.15 -14.16 -17.89
C THR A 429 8.44 -13.53 -18.37
N GLY A 430 9.02 -12.66 -17.56
CA GLY A 430 10.35 -12.06 -17.72
C GLY A 430 11.20 -12.24 -16.47
N ARG A 431 12.33 -11.51 -16.36
CA ARG A 431 13.18 -11.48 -15.15
C ARG A 431 12.69 -10.49 -14.09
N ASP A 432 11.41 -10.17 -14.10
CA ASP A 432 10.81 -9.24 -13.13
C ASP A 432 10.68 -9.95 -11.77
N GLY A 433 11.12 -9.28 -10.71
CA GLY A 433 10.93 -9.76 -9.35
C GLY A 433 11.66 -11.07 -9.00
N ILE A 434 12.73 -11.43 -9.72
CA ILE A 434 13.56 -12.56 -9.32
C ILE A 434 14.08 -12.31 -7.90
N HIS A 435 13.76 -13.24 -6.99
CA HIS A 435 13.99 -13.12 -5.54
C HIS A 435 13.21 -11.99 -4.84
N GLY A 436 12.09 -11.50 -5.38
CA GLY A 436 11.30 -10.43 -4.78
C GLY A 436 10.78 -10.76 -3.38
N ALA A 437 10.23 -11.96 -3.18
CA ALA A 437 9.73 -12.41 -1.88
C ALA A 437 10.83 -12.54 -0.82
N THR A 438 12.03 -12.99 -1.20
CA THR A 438 13.18 -13.07 -0.28
C THR A 438 13.77 -11.69 -0.01
N PHE A 439 13.87 -10.82 -1.02
CA PHE A 439 14.32 -9.43 -0.86
C PHE A 439 13.41 -8.61 0.07
N SER A 440 12.09 -8.79 -0.03
CA SER A 440 11.13 -8.12 0.87
C SER A 440 11.29 -8.54 2.34
N SER A 441 12.05 -9.61 2.61
CA SER A 441 12.34 -10.15 3.94
C SER A 441 13.73 -9.77 4.46
N GLU A 442 14.57 -9.08 3.67
CA GLU A 442 15.92 -8.67 4.03
C GLU A 442 15.98 -7.21 4.49
N GLU A 443 17.09 -6.82 5.14
CA GLU A 443 17.35 -5.44 5.54
C GLU A 443 17.77 -4.59 4.33
N LEU A 444 17.27 -3.35 4.24
CA LEU A 444 17.74 -2.40 3.24
C LEU A 444 19.11 -1.82 3.61
N SER A 445 19.90 -1.50 2.59
CA SER A 445 21.21 -0.87 2.73
C SER A 445 21.47 0.14 1.63
N SER A 446 22.51 0.92 1.75
CA SER A 446 22.97 1.82 0.69
C SER A 446 23.36 1.11 -0.62
N ALA A 447 23.54 -0.21 -0.61
CA ALA A 447 23.85 -1.03 -1.79
C ALA A 447 22.60 -1.73 -2.37
N SER A 448 21.44 -1.65 -1.73
CA SER A 448 20.23 -2.38 -2.14
C SER A 448 19.77 -2.02 -3.55
N GLU A 449 19.86 -0.75 -3.97
CA GLU A 449 19.53 -0.33 -5.33
C GLU A 449 20.38 -1.07 -6.40
N SER A 450 21.69 -1.22 -6.17
CA SER A 450 22.59 -1.85 -7.12
C SER A 450 22.57 -3.38 -7.06
N GLN A 451 22.29 -3.98 -5.90
CA GLN A 451 22.29 -5.42 -5.67
C GLN A 451 20.95 -6.09 -5.98
N SER A 452 19.85 -5.39 -5.69
CA SER A 452 18.50 -5.94 -5.74
C SER A 452 17.59 -5.26 -6.78
N GLY A 453 18.17 -4.50 -7.72
CA GLY A 453 17.41 -3.83 -8.78
C GLY A 453 16.56 -4.79 -9.64
N GLY A 454 17.02 -6.04 -9.82
CA GLY A 454 16.26 -7.11 -10.50
C GLY A 454 15.01 -7.57 -9.73
N SER A 455 14.91 -7.28 -8.44
CA SER A 455 13.76 -7.63 -7.61
C SER A 455 12.61 -6.62 -7.74
N VAL A 456 12.83 -5.48 -8.39
CA VAL A 456 11.76 -4.50 -8.67
C VAL A 456 10.89 -5.01 -9.81
N GLN A 457 9.60 -4.99 -9.60
CA GLN A 457 8.58 -5.39 -10.57
C GLN A 457 7.99 -4.13 -11.21
N ILE A 458 7.63 -4.20 -12.50
CA ILE A 458 6.92 -3.11 -13.18
C ILE A 458 5.59 -3.65 -13.71
N GLY A 459 4.49 -3.08 -13.22
CA GLY A 459 3.15 -3.47 -13.61
C GLY A 459 2.66 -2.78 -14.88
N HIS A 460 1.66 -3.38 -15.52
CA HIS A 460 0.99 -2.89 -16.72
C HIS A 460 -0.53 -2.92 -16.55
N ALA A 461 -1.11 -1.84 -16.07
CA ALA A 461 -2.53 -1.75 -15.69
C ALA A 461 -3.51 -2.15 -16.81
N ILE A 462 -3.19 -1.90 -18.07
CA ILE A 462 -4.07 -2.27 -19.22
C ILE A 462 -4.16 -3.79 -19.34
N HIS A 463 -3.05 -4.50 -19.19
CA HIS A 463 -3.06 -5.97 -19.20
C HIS A 463 -3.84 -6.53 -18.00
N GLU A 464 -3.73 -5.92 -16.83
CA GLU A 464 -4.52 -6.33 -15.68
C GLU A 464 -6.01 -6.05 -15.87
N LYS A 465 -6.36 -4.96 -16.56
CA LYS A 465 -7.76 -4.66 -16.88
C LYS A 465 -8.37 -5.70 -17.81
N THR A 466 -7.69 -6.07 -18.89
CA THR A 466 -8.16 -7.14 -19.80
C THR A 466 -8.22 -8.49 -19.11
N LEU A 467 -7.22 -8.80 -18.28
CA LEU A 467 -7.20 -10.00 -17.43
C LEU A 467 -8.40 -10.02 -16.45
N THR A 468 -8.73 -8.88 -15.85
CA THR A 468 -9.89 -8.76 -14.96
C THR A 468 -11.20 -9.05 -15.70
N ASP A 469 -11.40 -8.50 -16.89
CA ASP A 469 -12.61 -8.71 -17.70
C ASP A 469 -12.73 -10.19 -18.11
N PHE A 470 -11.62 -10.81 -18.54
CA PHE A 470 -11.55 -12.24 -18.83
C PHE A 470 -11.94 -13.11 -17.61
N VAL A 471 -11.31 -12.87 -16.44
CA VAL A 471 -11.54 -13.67 -15.24
C VAL A 471 -13.00 -13.56 -14.78
N LEU A 472 -13.56 -12.35 -14.79
CA LEU A 472 -14.95 -12.13 -14.37
C LEU A 472 -15.94 -12.81 -15.32
N GLU A 473 -15.69 -12.82 -16.62
CA GLU A 473 -16.54 -13.52 -17.58
C GLU A 473 -16.41 -15.04 -17.45
N ALA A 474 -15.19 -15.57 -17.30
CA ALA A 474 -14.95 -16.98 -17.05
C ALA A 474 -15.58 -17.45 -15.72
N SER A 475 -15.51 -16.63 -14.67
CA SER A 475 -16.15 -16.85 -13.37
C SER A 475 -17.68 -16.91 -13.49
N ARG A 476 -18.29 -15.96 -14.21
CA ARG A 476 -19.73 -15.91 -14.46
C ARG A 476 -20.23 -17.21 -15.11
N GLN A 477 -19.40 -17.81 -15.97
CA GLN A 477 -19.69 -19.08 -16.65
C GLN A 477 -19.18 -20.31 -15.87
N ARG A 478 -18.53 -20.14 -14.71
CA ARG A 478 -17.97 -21.20 -13.85
C ARG A 478 -17.04 -22.14 -14.61
N LEU A 479 -16.06 -21.59 -15.36
CA LEU A 479 -15.14 -22.34 -16.20
C LEU A 479 -13.84 -22.76 -15.50
N PHE A 480 -13.70 -22.49 -14.22
CA PHE A 480 -12.57 -22.92 -13.39
C PHE A 480 -13.04 -23.26 -11.98
N HIS A 481 -12.29 -24.13 -11.32
CA HIS A 481 -12.59 -24.61 -9.97
C HIS A 481 -11.89 -23.79 -8.87
N ALA A 482 -10.75 -23.21 -9.18
CA ALA A 482 -9.99 -22.34 -8.29
C ALA A 482 -9.12 -21.37 -9.10
N ILE A 483 -8.74 -20.27 -8.49
CA ILE A 483 -7.86 -19.25 -9.07
C ILE A 483 -7.01 -18.63 -7.95
N THR A 484 -5.77 -18.24 -8.28
CA THR A 484 -4.93 -17.39 -7.44
C THR A 484 -4.05 -16.49 -8.31
N ASP A 485 -3.52 -15.40 -7.75
CA ASP A 485 -2.54 -14.56 -8.44
C ASP A 485 -1.14 -15.18 -8.43
N CYS A 486 -0.28 -14.71 -9.32
CA CYS A 486 1.15 -14.97 -9.30
C CYS A 486 1.87 -13.79 -8.63
N GLY A 487 1.70 -13.64 -7.33
CA GLY A 487 2.36 -12.64 -6.50
C GLY A 487 3.79 -13.02 -6.15
N ALA A 488 4.16 -12.86 -4.89
CA ALA A 488 5.47 -13.20 -4.36
C ALA A 488 5.84 -14.66 -4.63
N GLY A 489 7.06 -14.90 -5.13
CA GLY A 489 7.54 -16.23 -5.53
C GLY A 489 6.96 -16.75 -6.86
N GLY A 490 6.13 -15.99 -7.54
CA GLY A 490 5.62 -16.28 -8.89
C GLY A 490 4.86 -17.59 -8.99
N LEU A 491 5.16 -18.38 -10.04
CA LEU A 491 4.52 -19.68 -10.26
C LEU A 491 4.82 -20.67 -9.13
N SER A 492 5.97 -20.54 -8.44
CA SER A 492 6.34 -21.47 -7.37
C SER A 492 5.39 -21.38 -6.18
N SER A 493 4.95 -20.17 -5.81
CA SER A 493 3.94 -19.96 -4.77
C SER A 493 2.55 -20.28 -5.29
N ALA A 494 2.13 -19.71 -6.43
CA ALA A 494 0.78 -19.89 -6.98
C ALA A 494 0.42 -21.37 -7.19
N VAL A 495 1.24 -22.12 -7.93
CA VAL A 495 1.00 -23.56 -8.19
C VAL A 495 1.27 -24.39 -6.95
N GLY A 496 2.31 -24.02 -6.16
CA GLY A 496 2.66 -24.72 -4.91
C GLY A 496 1.52 -24.68 -3.89
N GLU A 497 0.91 -23.53 -3.68
CA GLU A 497 -0.22 -23.35 -2.74
C GLU A 497 -1.49 -24.04 -3.24
N MET A 498 -1.88 -23.83 -4.50
CA MET A 498 -3.03 -24.51 -5.10
C MET A 498 -2.86 -26.03 -5.08
N GLY A 499 -1.63 -26.54 -5.31
CA GLY A 499 -1.28 -27.94 -5.32
C GLY A 499 -0.88 -28.52 -3.97
N ALA A 500 -0.91 -27.76 -2.86
CA ALA A 500 -0.33 -28.15 -1.57
C ALA A 500 -0.75 -29.54 -1.07
N LYS A 501 -2.01 -29.92 -1.29
CA LYS A 501 -2.55 -31.24 -0.89
C LYS A 501 -2.55 -32.26 -2.01
N LEU A 502 -2.55 -31.82 -3.26
CA LEU A 502 -2.75 -32.69 -4.43
C LEU A 502 -1.45 -32.97 -5.18
N GLY A 503 -0.55 -32.00 -5.23
CA GLY A 503 0.58 -32.02 -6.13
C GLY A 503 0.21 -31.56 -7.53
N ALA A 504 1.25 -31.23 -8.31
CA ALA A 504 1.12 -30.81 -9.71
C ALA A 504 2.30 -31.28 -10.55
N THR A 505 2.07 -31.43 -11.86
CA THR A 505 3.13 -31.56 -12.86
C THR A 505 3.07 -30.37 -13.78
N VAL A 506 4.19 -29.65 -13.94
CA VAL A 506 4.30 -28.42 -14.73
C VAL A 506 5.39 -28.57 -15.79
N ASP A 507 5.06 -28.24 -17.04
CA ASP A 507 5.96 -28.20 -18.18
C ASP A 507 6.39 -26.74 -18.41
N LEU A 508 7.54 -26.34 -17.88
CA LEU A 508 7.99 -24.96 -17.80
C LEU A 508 8.30 -24.32 -19.17
N GLU A 509 8.67 -25.10 -20.15
CA GLU A 509 8.88 -24.66 -21.54
C GLU A 509 7.59 -24.16 -22.21
N LYS A 510 6.42 -24.47 -21.64
CA LYS A 510 5.12 -24.00 -22.14
C LYS A 510 4.74 -22.62 -21.60
N VAL A 511 5.44 -22.12 -20.58
CA VAL A 511 5.15 -20.81 -20.00
C VAL A 511 5.45 -19.71 -21.02
N PRO A 512 4.51 -18.80 -21.32
CA PRO A 512 4.76 -17.71 -22.25
C PRO A 512 5.85 -16.77 -21.73
N LEU A 513 6.86 -16.49 -22.54
CA LEU A 513 8.01 -15.65 -22.18
C LEU A 513 7.97 -14.30 -22.90
N LYS A 514 8.45 -13.24 -22.21
CA LYS A 514 8.67 -11.92 -22.82
C LYS A 514 9.80 -11.92 -23.85
N TYR A 515 10.84 -12.74 -23.60
CA TYR A 515 12.06 -12.88 -24.41
C TYR A 515 12.76 -14.21 -24.10
N ASP A 516 13.58 -14.66 -25.01
CA ASP A 516 14.35 -15.89 -24.85
C ASP A 516 15.47 -15.76 -23.82
N GLY A 517 15.90 -16.90 -23.28
CA GLY A 517 17.09 -16.99 -22.44
C GLY A 517 16.84 -17.07 -20.94
N LEU A 518 15.57 -17.21 -20.51
CA LEU A 518 15.26 -17.50 -19.10
C LEU A 518 15.54 -18.98 -18.82
N SER A 519 16.18 -19.25 -17.68
CA SER A 519 16.34 -20.60 -17.14
C SER A 519 15.03 -21.15 -16.58
N ALA A 520 14.92 -22.46 -16.41
CA ALA A 520 13.77 -23.09 -15.78
C ALA A 520 13.50 -22.51 -14.38
N THR A 521 14.54 -22.22 -13.61
CA THR A 521 14.44 -21.59 -12.29
C THR A 521 13.89 -20.17 -12.40
N GLU A 522 14.44 -19.34 -13.29
CA GLU A 522 13.93 -17.96 -13.49
C GLU A 522 12.47 -17.94 -13.94
N VAL A 523 12.06 -18.85 -14.85
CA VAL A 523 10.65 -18.97 -15.26
C VAL A 523 9.75 -19.32 -14.08
N TRP A 524 10.23 -20.17 -13.17
CA TRP A 524 9.45 -20.70 -12.07
C TRP A 524 9.25 -19.71 -10.91
N ILE A 525 10.30 -18.93 -10.57
CA ILE A 525 10.27 -17.99 -9.45
C ILE A 525 10.04 -16.52 -9.86
N SER A 526 9.95 -16.24 -11.15
CA SER A 526 9.68 -14.87 -11.64
C SER A 526 8.36 -14.36 -11.09
N GLU A 527 8.37 -13.13 -10.59
CA GLU A 527 7.19 -12.40 -10.12
C GLU A 527 6.67 -11.41 -11.18
N ALA A 528 6.86 -11.74 -12.48
CA ALA A 528 6.29 -10.93 -13.56
C ALA A 528 4.79 -10.72 -13.30
N GLN A 529 4.37 -9.46 -13.42
CA GLN A 529 3.05 -9.02 -12.98
C GLN A 529 1.92 -9.43 -13.95
N GLU A 530 0.68 -9.16 -13.57
CA GLU A 530 -0.55 -9.36 -14.34
C GLU A 530 -0.77 -10.81 -14.78
N ARG A 531 -0.41 -11.77 -13.92
CA ARG A 531 -0.60 -13.21 -14.16
C ARG A 531 -1.48 -13.83 -13.10
N MET A 532 -2.38 -14.71 -13.55
CA MET A 532 -3.20 -15.56 -12.67
C MET A 532 -2.99 -17.03 -13.01
N VAL A 533 -3.07 -17.89 -12.00
CA VAL A 533 -3.11 -19.34 -12.17
C VAL A 533 -4.54 -19.82 -11.91
N LEU A 534 -5.10 -20.60 -12.86
CA LEU A 534 -6.43 -21.17 -12.77
C LEU A 534 -6.36 -22.70 -12.78
N ALA A 535 -7.20 -23.34 -11.99
CA ALA A 535 -7.46 -24.79 -12.05
C ALA A 535 -8.69 -25.04 -12.94
N VAL A 536 -8.47 -25.59 -14.13
CA VAL A 536 -9.49 -25.67 -15.19
C VAL A 536 -9.76 -27.13 -15.53
N ALA A 537 -11.04 -27.55 -15.49
CA ALA A 537 -11.40 -28.88 -15.99
C ALA A 537 -11.03 -29.01 -17.48
N PRO A 538 -10.44 -30.15 -17.93
CA PRO A 538 -10.10 -30.32 -19.35
C PRO A 538 -11.27 -30.11 -20.31
N ALA A 539 -12.50 -30.39 -19.86
CA ALA A 539 -13.72 -30.20 -20.66
C ALA A 539 -14.07 -28.71 -20.89
N ASP A 540 -13.64 -27.81 -20.00
CA ASP A 540 -13.93 -26.37 -20.06
C ASP A 540 -12.82 -25.58 -20.77
N TRP A 541 -11.67 -26.19 -20.99
CA TRP A 541 -10.48 -25.52 -21.53
C TRP A 541 -10.71 -24.79 -22.85
N GLU A 542 -11.34 -25.45 -23.82
CA GLU A 542 -11.59 -24.87 -25.15
C GLU A 542 -12.45 -23.62 -25.07
N LYS A 543 -13.47 -23.64 -24.18
CA LYS A 543 -14.36 -22.51 -23.97
C LYS A 543 -13.65 -21.36 -23.26
N LEU A 544 -12.88 -21.66 -22.19
CA LEU A 544 -12.10 -20.67 -21.46
C LEU A 544 -11.05 -20.02 -22.35
N SER A 545 -10.29 -20.79 -23.12
CA SER A 545 -9.27 -20.29 -24.06
C SER A 545 -9.88 -19.36 -25.13
N ARG A 546 -11.11 -19.62 -25.59
CA ARG A 546 -11.81 -18.72 -26.50
C ARG A 546 -12.17 -17.39 -25.88
N ILE A 547 -12.70 -17.38 -24.65
CA ILE A 547 -13.01 -16.14 -23.93
C ILE A 547 -11.72 -15.34 -23.67
N ALA A 548 -10.63 -16.00 -23.31
CA ALA A 548 -9.34 -15.34 -23.15
C ALA A 548 -8.90 -14.63 -24.45
N ALA A 549 -9.01 -15.31 -25.59
CA ALA A 549 -8.67 -14.73 -26.87
C ALA A 549 -9.60 -13.56 -27.27
N ASP A 550 -10.90 -13.65 -26.97
CA ASP A 550 -11.89 -12.59 -27.24
C ASP A 550 -11.58 -11.32 -26.41
N GLU A 551 -11.06 -11.47 -25.18
CA GLU A 551 -10.64 -10.37 -24.30
C GLU A 551 -9.15 -9.93 -24.54
N GLY A 552 -8.46 -10.56 -25.50
CA GLY A 552 -7.06 -10.25 -25.79
C GLY A 552 -6.07 -10.75 -24.72
N VAL A 553 -6.44 -11.76 -23.95
CA VAL A 553 -5.63 -12.37 -22.89
C VAL A 553 -4.95 -13.64 -23.39
N GLU A 554 -3.65 -13.76 -23.17
CA GLU A 554 -2.93 -15.01 -23.42
C GLU A 554 -3.18 -16.00 -22.28
N ALA A 555 -3.79 -17.15 -22.57
CA ALA A 555 -4.01 -18.21 -21.58
C ALA A 555 -3.35 -19.50 -22.10
N THR A 556 -2.57 -20.17 -21.24
CA THR A 556 -1.77 -21.35 -21.61
C THR A 556 -1.88 -22.43 -20.56
N ALA A 557 -2.23 -23.64 -20.97
CA ALA A 557 -2.19 -24.83 -20.12
C ALA A 557 -0.74 -25.33 -20.01
N ILE A 558 -0.13 -25.13 -18.83
CA ILE A 558 1.28 -25.44 -18.55
C ILE A 558 1.47 -26.75 -17.78
N GLY A 559 0.39 -27.39 -17.33
CA GLY A 559 0.50 -28.61 -16.52
C GLY A 559 -0.84 -29.14 -16.04
N THR A 560 -0.79 -29.97 -15.01
CA THR A 560 -1.97 -30.63 -14.43
C THR A 560 -1.81 -30.82 -12.92
N PHE A 561 -2.85 -30.59 -12.15
CA PHE A 561 -2.94 -30.97 -10.75
C PHE A 561 -3.22 -32.47 -10.65
N THR A 562 -2.40 -33.23 -9.90
CA THR A 562 -2.31 -34.68 -10.09
C THR A 562 -3.01 -35.53 -9.03
N GLY A 563 -2.99 -35.17 -7.77
CA GLY A 563 -3.36 -36.02 -6.65
C GLY A 563 -2.22 -36.94 -6.17
N SER A 564 -0.98 -36.74 -6.67
CA SER A 564 0.21 -37.52 -6.28
C SER A 564 0.85 -37.07 -4.97
N GLY A 565 0.51 -35.87 -4.46
CA GLY A 565 1.18 -35.23 -3.34
C GLY A 565 2.60 -34.73 -3.68
N ARG A 566 2.96 -34.67 -4.96
CA ARG A 566 4.30 -34.26 -5.42
C ARG A 566 4.17 -33.12 -6.42
N LEU A 567 5.05 -32.14 -6.28
CA LEU A 567 5.29 -31.08 -7.26
C LEU A 567 6.41 -31.53 -8.19
N VAL A 568 6.11 -31.72 -9.48
CA VAL A 568 7.06 -32.18 -10.49
C VAL A 568 7.21 -31.12 -11.57
N LEU A 569 8.42 -30.58 -11.70
CA LEU A 569 8.76 -29.55 -12.70
C LEU A 569 9.52 -30.19 -13.85
N ARG A 570 9.13 -29.88 -15.07
CA ARG A 570 9.74 -30.45 -16.30
C ARG A 570 10.20 -29.35 -17.25
N TRP A 571 11.18 -29.68 -18.05
CA TRP A 571 11.62 -28.90 -19.19
C TRP A 571 11.88 -29.85 -20.36
N GLU A 572 11.15 -29.73 -21.45
CA GLU A 572 11.22 -30.61 -22.62
C GLU A 572 11.17 -32.10 -22.23
N GLY A 573 10.28 -32.44 -21.32
CA GLY A 573 10.07 -33.80 -20.84
C GLY A 573 11.11 -34.30 -19.82
N ARG A 574 12.17 -33.53 -19.53
CA ARG A 574 13.16 -33.86 -18.49
C ARG A 574 12.71 -33.28 -17.15
N THR A 575 12.94 -34.01 -16.07
CA THR A 575 12.66 -33.52 -14.71
C THR A 575 13.67 -32.43 -14.33
N ALA A 576 13.19 -31.19 -14.15
CA ALA A 576 13.99 -30.07 -13.66
C ALA A 576 14.04 -30.03 -12.13
N GLY A 577 12.95 -30.45 -11.47
CA GLY A 577 12.85 -30.55 -10.01
C GLY A 577 11.66 -31.40 -9.58
N GLU A 578 11.74 -31.97 -8.38
CA GLU A 578 10.67 -32.79 -7.79
C GLU A 578 10.68 -32.64 -6.26
N LEU A 579 9.57 -32.17 -5.70
CA LEU A 579 9.41 -31.94 -4.27
C LEU A 579 8.18 -32.67 -3.72
N ASP A 580 8.30 -33.15 -2.51
CA ASP A 580 7.20 -33.62 -1.71
C ASP A 580 6.39 -32.42 -1.17
N CYS A 581 5.10 -32.34 -1.45
CA CYS A 581 4.27 -31.19 -1.05
C CYS A 581 4.16 -31.07 0.47
N HIS A 582 4.14 -32.19 1.19
CA HIS A 582 4.12 -32.15 2.65
C HIS A 582 5.41 -31.55 3.20
N PHE A 583 6.57 -31.98 2.69
CA PHE A 583 7.85 -31.38 3.08
C PHE A 583 7.91 -29.89 2.73
N LEU A 584 7.45 -29.50 1.55
CA LEU A 584 7.45 -28.11 1.10
C LEU A 584 6.65 -27.20 2.05
N HIS A 585 5.48 -27.62 2.51
CA HIS A 585 4.59 -26.78 3.32
C HIS A 585 4.74 -26.98 4.83
N GLU A 586 5.09 -28.18 5.30
CA GLU A 586 5.17 -28.54 6.73
C GLU A 586 6.58 -28.88 7.22
N GLY A 587 7.56 -28.99 6.31
CA GLY A 587 8.94 -29.42 6.63
C GLY A 587 9.80 -28.32 7.30
N ARG A 588 9.36 -27.08 7.31
CA ARG A 588 10.11 -25.97 7.88
C ARG A 588 10.29 -26.11 9.41
N PRO A 589 11.51 -26.07 9.94
CA PRO A 589 11.73 -26.15 11.38
C PRO A 589 11.23 -24.87 12.06
N LYS A 590 10.34 -25.02 13.04
CA LYS A 590 9.85 -23.89 13.83
C LYS A 590 10.97 -23.31 14.68
N LEU A 591 11.16 -22.01 14.60
CA LEU A 591 12.07 -21.26 15.48
C LEU A 591 11.39 -21.05 16.83
N ARG A 592 12.15 -21.16 17.92
CA ARG A 592 11.67 -20.74 19.22
C ARG A 592 12.26 -19.38 19.55
N LEU A 593 11.40 -18.37 19.58
CA LEU A 593 11.78 -16.99 19.77
C LEU A 593 11.62 -16.57 21.23
N LYS A 594 12.43 -15.60 21.66
CA LYS A 594 12.28 -14.94 22.94
C LYS A 594 11.97 -13.48 22.70
N SER A 595 11.08 -12.94 23.50
CA SER A 595 10.71 -11.53 23.42
C SER A 595 10.55 -10.92 24.79
N ARG A 596 10.90 -9.65 24.89
CA ARG A 596 10.80 -8.90 26.13
C ARG A 596 10.36 -7.47 25.84
N HIS A 597 9.30 -7.03 26.52
CA HIS A 597 8.88 -5.63 26.46
C HIS A 597 8.92 -4.99 27.87
N VAL A 598 9.68 -3.93 27.99
CA VAL A 598 9.72 -3.07 29.17
C VAL A 598 9.20 -1.70 28.77
N PRO A 599 8.01 -1.30 29.22
CA PRO A 599 7.48 0.03 28.89
C PRO A 599 8.46 1.12 29.35
N PRO A 600 8.64 2.19 28.55
CA PRO A 600 9.43 3.33 28.99
C PRO A 600 8.78 3.98 30.21
N ALA A 601 9.59 4.64 31.03
CA ALA A 601 9.08 5.41 32.15
C ALA A 601 8.19 6.56 31.65
N VAL A 602 7.02 6.74 32.29
CA VAL A 602 6.15 7.87 31.96
C VAL A 602 6.76 9.15 32.49
N GLU A 603 7.15 10.04 31.61
CA GLU A 603 7.61 11.37 31.97
C GLU A 603 6.42 12.27 32.31
N PRO A 604 6.49 13.13 33.30
CA PRO A 604 5.44 14.11 33.58
C PRO A 604 5.19 15.03 32.38
N THR A 605 3.94 15.44 32.21
CA THR A 605 3.59 16.47 31.21
C THR A 605 4.32 17.77 31.52
N ALA A 606 5.15 18.23 30.58
CA ALA A 606 5.90 19.47 30.73
C ALA A 606 5.52 20.48 29.64
N TRP A 607 5.01 21.64 30.03
CA TRP A 607 4.67 22.72 29.14
C TRP A 607 5.85 23.66 28.92
N ARG A 608 6.12 24.05 27.68
CA ARG A 608 7.04 25.14 27.38
C ARG A 608 6.46 26.45 27.95
N ALA A 609 7.29 27.30 28.50
CA ALA A 609 6.85 28.59 29.07
C ALA A 609 6.04 29.40 28.06
N GLY A 610 4.85 29.89 28.44
CA GLY A 610 3.91 30.62 27.58
C GLY A 610 3.19 29.78 26.51
N ALA A 611 3.48 28.48 26.41
CA ALA A 611 2.90 27.65 25.35
C ALA A 611 1.39 27.46 25.46
N ALA A 612 0.85 27.51 26.68
CA ALA A 612 -0.58 27.38 26.97
C ALA A 612 -1.34 28.72 27.00
N GLU A 613 -0.76 29.81 26.53
CA GLU A 613 -1.37 31.16 26.57
C GLU A 613 -2.04 31.52 25.23
N ASP A 614 -1.60 30.95 24.11
CA ASP A 614 -2.11 31.25 22.77
C ASP A 614 -2.67 30.01 22.07
N LEU A 615 -3.96 29.74 22.33
CA LEU A 615 -4.69 28.63 21.73
C LEU A 615 -4.87 28.80 20.22
N ALA A 616 -5.02 30.04 19.74
CA ALA A 616 -5.18 30.33 18.33
C ALA A 616 -3.91 29.99 17.53
N ALA A 617 -2.74 30.38 18.05
CA ALA A 617 -1.45 30.04 17.44
C ALA A 617 -1.21 28.54 17.50
N ALA A 618 -1.53 27.89 18.62
CA ALA A 618 -1.39 26.43 18.74
C ALA A 618 -2.24 25.66 17.73
N LEU A 619 -3.50 26.08 17.50
CA LEU A 619 -4.37 25.46 16.50
C LEU A 619 -3.84 25.66 15.08
N VAL A 620 -3.37 26.87 14.74
CA VAL A 620 -2.75 27.15 13.42
C VAL A 620 -1.50 26.29 13.21
N ASP A 621 -0.66 26.14 14.24
CA ASP A 621 0.55 25.30 14.16
C ASP A 621 0.18 23.82 13.96
N VAL A 622 -0.82 23.29 14.69
CA VAL A 622 -1.29 21.90 14.56
C VAL A 622 -1.89 21.63 13.18
N LEU A 623 -2.76 22.52 12.67
CA LEU A 623 -3.34 22.36 11.33
C LEU A 623 -2.30 22.40 10.21
N GLY A 624 -1.17 23.09 10.42
CA GLY A 624 -0.06 23.15 9.48
C GLY A 624 0.93 21.99 9.55
N LEU A 625 0.75 21.04 10.49
CA LEU A 625 1.61 19.85 10.54
C LEU A 625 1.33 18.93 9.35
N PRO A 626 2.35 18.29 8.78
CA PRO A 626 2.20 17.42 7.61
C PRO A 626 1.13 16.33 7.77
N ASP A 627 0.97 15.74 8.95
CA ASP A 627 -0.05 14.72 9.22
C ASP A 627 -1.46 15.28 9.17
N VAL A 628 -1.70 16.47 9.73
CA VAL A 628 -3.01 17.11 9.80
C VAL A 628 -3.37 17.90 8.55
N ALA A 629 -2.37 18.52 7.91
CA ALA A 629 -2.56 19.36 6.73
C ALA A 629 -3.23 18.62 5.57
N SER A 630 -3.91 19.37 4.70
CA SER A 630 -4.67 18.86 3.55
C SER A 630 -3.85 17.93 2.65
N LYS A 631 -4.48 16.83 2.25
CA LYS A 631 -3.96 15.88 1.24
C LYS A 631 -4.66 16.07 -0.11
N GLU A 632 -5.32 17.20 -0.33
CA GLU A 632 -6.05 17.49 -1.57
C GLU A 632 -5.20 17.27 -2.83
N TRP A 633 -3.92 17.64 -2.81
CA TRP A 633 -3.02 17.46 -3.95
C TRP A 633 -2.80 15.97 -4.34
N ILE A 634 -2.95 15.03 -3.39
CA ILE A 634 -2.96 13.58 -3.65
C ILE A 634 -4.32 13.16 -4.18
N ILE A 635 -5.38 13.49 -3.44
CA ILE A 635 -6.74 13.05 -3.69
C ILE A 635 -7.20 13.44 -5.09
N ARG A 636 -6.86 14.67 -5.54
CA ARG A 636 -7.25 15.16 -6.88
C ARG A 636 -6.51 14.51 -8.05
N GLN A 637 -5.49 13.70 -7.78
CA GLN A 637 -4.81 12.91 -8.80
C GLN A 637 -5.50 11.57 -9.03
N TYR A 638 -6.33 11.12 -8.09
CA TYR A 638 -6.98 9.82 -8.12
C TYR A 638 -8.44 9.95 -8.56
N ASP A 639 -8.87 9.05 -9.43
CA ASP A 639 -10.28 8.92 -9.80
C ASP A 639 -11.05 8.29 -8.63
N HIS A 640 -11.76 9.08 -7.86
CA HIS A 640 -12.51 8.62 -6.69
C HIS A 640 -14.03 8.53 -6.92
N GLU A 641 -14.50 8.79 -8.14
CA GLU A 641 -15.91 8.72 -8.54
C GLU A 641 -16.17 7.76 -9.72
N VAL A 642 -15.15 7.22 -10.34
CA VAL A 642 -15.27 6.25 -11.43
C VAL A 642 -16.10 5.04 -10.97
N GLN A 643 -16.81 4.39 -11.86
CA GLN A 643 -17.87 3.40 -11.64
C GLN A 643 -19.19 3.96 -11.06
N GLY A 644 -19.27 5.23 -10.67
CA GLY A 644 -20.53 5.90 -10.27
C GLY A 644 -21.12 5.42 -8.94
N ALA A 645 -20.32 4.79 -8.07
CA ALA A 645 -20.80 4.20 -6.82
C ALA A 645 -20.55 5.09 -5.58
N SER A 646 -19.75 6.15 -5.69
CA SER A 646 -19.36 7.02 -4.57
C SER A 646 -20.53 7.79 -3.97
N VAL A 647 -20.68 7.76 -2.65
CA VAL A 647 -21.71 8.45 -1.88
C VAL A 647 -21.08 9.49 -0.94
N VAL A 648 -20.13 9.06 -0.10
CA VAL A 648 -19.29 9.97 0.69
C VAL A 648 -17.89 9.92 0.11
N LYS A 649 -17.41 11.06 -0.39
CA LYS A 649 -16.16 11.25 -1.09
C LYS A 649 -15.05 11.67 -0.12
N PRO A 650 -13.78 11.60 -0.50
CA PRO A 650 -12.67 11.99 0.38
C PRO A 650 -12.54 13.50 0.61
N LEU A 651 -13.16 14.34 -0.25
CA LEU A 651 -13.22 15.80 -0.07
C LEU A 651 -14.68 16.22 0.02
N LEU A 652 -15.04 16.98 1.05
CA LEU A 652 -16.42 17.23 1.44
C LEU A 652 -16.72 18.71 1.68
N GLY A 653 -17.99 19.05 1.47
CA GLY A 653 -18.51 20.39 1.68
C GLY A 653 -17.99 21.44 0.70
N PRO A 654 -18.47 22.68 0.79
CA PRO A 654 -18.04 23.77 -0.09
C PRO A 654 -16.57 24.20 0.14
N GLY A 655 -16.00 23.82 1.26
CA GLY A 655 -14.60 24.07 1.60
C GLY A 655 -13.67 22.92 1.29
N GLU A 656 -14.18 21.81 0.75
CA GLU A 656 -13.38 20.63 0.37
C GLU A 656 -12.53 20.10 1.53
N GLY A 657 -13.12 20.02 2.72
CA GLY A 657 -12.50 19.50 3.93
C GLY A 657 -12.36 17.97 3.91
N PRO A 658 -11.70 17.41 4.91
CA PRO A 658 -11.43 15.96 4.97
C PRO A 658 -12.69 15.16 5.27
N ALA A 659 -12.69 13.88 4.91
CA ALA A 659 -13.66 12.87 5.33
C ALA A 659 -13.03 11.95 6.39
N ASP A 660 -13.84 11.50 7.36
CA ASP A 660 -13.43 10.44 8.30
C ASP A 660 -13.41 9.08 7.59
N GLY A 661 -14.58 8.60 7.21
CA GLY A 661 -14.75 7.43 6.36
C GLY A 661 -15.35 7.80 5.02
N THR A 662 -15.25 6.90 4.08
CA THR A 662 -15.86 7.04 2.74
C THR A 662 -16.92 5.97 2.53
N VAL A 663 -17.94 6.29 1.72
CA VAL A 663 -19.07 5.37 1.46
C VAL A 663 -19.26 5.16 -0.01
N ILE A 664 -19.33 3.88 -0.41
CA ILE A 664 -19.73 3.50 -1.77
C ILE A 664 -20.97 2.58 -1.73
N ARG A 665 -21.73 2.57 -2.81
CA ARG A 665 -22.73 1.55 -3.07
C ARG A 665 -22.04 0.27 -3.51
N GLY A 666 -22.29 -0.84 -2.84
CA GLY A 666 -21.76 -2.14 -3.28
C GLY A 666 -22.38 -2.58 -4.61
N VAL A 667 -23.67 -2.30 -4.79
CA VAL A 667 -24.44 -2.60 -6.00
C VAL A 667 -25.21 -1.37 -6.45
N LEU A 668 -25.03 -0.92 -7.69
CA LEU A 668 -25.77 0.20 -8.24
C LEU A 668 -27.28 -0.07 -8.19
N GLY A 669 -28.05 0.95 -7.81
CA GLY A 669 -29.51 0.85 -7.66
C GLY A 669 -29.99 0.24 -6.34
N ARG A 670 -29.08 -0.23 -5.45
CA ARG A 670 -29.42 -0.64 -4.07
C ARG A 670 -28.97 0.41 -3.07
N ASP A 671 -29.64 0.48 -1.94
CA ASP A 671 -29.35 1.50 -0.91
C ASP A 671 -28.29 1.07 0.10
N ARG A 672 -27.93 -0.21 0.17
CA ARG A 672 -26.86 -0.70 1.07
C ARG A 672 -25.49 -0.26 0.56
N GLY A 673 -24.65 0.22 1.48
CA GLY A 673 -23.31 0.69 1.18
C GLY A 673 -22.21 0.01 2.00
N ILE A 674 -20.98 0.18 1.51
CA ILE A 674 -19.73 -0.22 2.15
C ILE A 674 -19.06 1.05 2.63
N VAL A 675 -18.54 1.02 3.85
CA VAL A 675 -17.81 2.13 4.47
C VAL A 675 -16.37 1.71 4.71
N LEU A 676 -15.40 2.53 4.35
CA LEU A 676 -13.99 2.31 4.66
C LEU A 676 -13.48 3.35 5.64
N GLY A 677 -12.74 2.90 6.65
CA GLY A 677 -12.02 3.72 7.60
C GLY A 677 -10.63 3.12 7.86
N VAL A 678 -9.65 3.97 8.12
CA VAL A 678 -8.27 3.57 8.44
C VAL A 678 -7.85 4.18 9.76
N GLY A 679 -6.95 3.52 10.48
CA GLY A 679 -6.37 4.02 11.72
C GLY A 679 -4.89 3.64 11.82
N ILE A 680 -4.06 4.62 12.20
CA ILE A 680 -2.62 4.45 12.35
C ILE A 680 -2.09 5.38 13.45
N ARG A 681 -1.46 4.82 14.48
CA ARG A 681 -0.97 5.57 15.65
C ARG A 681 0.50 5.29 15.95
N HIS A 682 1.31 5.29 14.91
CA HIS A 682 2.72 4.89 14.92
C HIS A 682 3.57 5.60 15.99
N ARG A 683 3.28 6.87 16.33
CA ARG A 683 4.00 7.62 17.37
C ARG A 683 3.89 7.00 18.76
N LEU A 684 2.87 6.18 18.99
CA LEU A 684 2.67 5.46 20.23
C LEU A 684 3.43 4.13 20.26
N GLY A 685 3.93 3.64 19.10
CA GLY A 685 4.52 2.32 18.95
C GLY A 685 5.69 2.05 19.92
N TRP A 686 6.57 3.01 20.11
CA TRP A 686 7.67 2.90 21.08
C TRP A 686 7.27 3.21 22.52
N LEU A 687 6.17 3.93 22.73
CA LEU A 687 5.70 4.32 24.06
C LEU A 687 4.85 3.23 24.70
N ASP A 688 3.85 2.75 23.95
CA ASP A 688 2.93 1.68 24.39
C ASP A 688 2.35 0.97 23.15
N PRO A 689 2.97 -0.11 22.67
CA PRO A 689 2.52 -0.81 21.47
C PRO A 689 1.15 -1.47 21.63
N TYR A 690 0.73 -1.83 22.86
CA TYR A 690 -0.62 -2.32 23.12
C TYR A 690 -1.67 -1.23 22.87
N GLN A 691 -1.48 -0.04 23.45
CA GLN A 691 -2.40 1.09 23.25
C GLN A 691 -2.31 1.65 21.83
N MET A 692 -1.15 1.59 21.20
CA MET A 692 -0.99 1.93 19.79
C MET A 692 -1.92 1.08 18.92
N ALA A 693 -1.88 -0.23 19.07
CA ALA A 693 -2.70 -1.16 18.30
C ALA A 693 -4.20 -1.01 18.62
N ALA A 694 -4.55 -0.93 19.91
CA ALA A 694 -5.93 -0.71 20.33
C ALA A 694 -6.47 0.63 19.80
N GLY A 695 -5.67 1.70 19.87
CA GLY A 695 -6.04 3.03 19.39
C GLY A 695 -6.22 3.08 17.87
N ALA A 696 -5.35 2.42 17.11
CA ALA A 696 -5.49 2.33 15.64
C ALA A 696 -6.79 1.63 15.22
N ILE A 697 -7.17 0.54 15.91
CA ILE A 697 -8.44 -0.15 15.66
C ILE A 697 -9.63 0.75 15.97
N VAL A 698 -9.59 1.45 17.13
CA VAL A 698 -10.67 2.36 17.52
C VAL A 698 -10.82 3.50 16.52
N GLU A 699 -9.73 4.07 16.03
CA GLU A 699 -9.74 5.14 15.02
C GLU A 699 -10.34 4.67 13.71
N ALA A 700 -9.90 3.51 13.17
CA ALA A 700 -10.46 2.94 11.96
C ALA A 700 -11.98 2.70 12.08
N MET A 701 -12.43 2.19 13.23
CA MET A 701 -13.84 1.99 13.51
C MET A 701 -14.58 3.32 13.70
N ALA A 702 -13.99 4.31 14.37
CA ALA A 702 -14.59 5.63 14.59
C ALA A 702 -14.87 6.34 13.26
N ASN A 703 -13.95 6.28 12.31
CA ASN A 703 -14.13 6.79 10.95
C ASN A 703 -15.36 6.16 10.26
N CYS A 704 -15.56 4.86 10.41
CA CYS A 704 -16.75 4.19 9.88
C CYS A 704 -18.03 4.64 10.61
N ILE A 705 -18.00 4.75 11.93
CA ILE A 705 -19.16 5.14 12.75
C ILE A 705 -19.56 6.60 12.50
N ALA A 706 -18.59 7.52 12.39
CA ALA A 706 -18.85 8.93 12.07
C ALA A 706 -19.63 9.09 10.77
N THR A 707 -19.46 8.18 9.85
CA THR A 707 -20.12 8.17 8.53
C THR A 707 -21.48 7.42 8.53
N GLY A 708 -21.78 6.67 9.60
CA GLY A 708 -23.05 5.98 9.81
C GLY A 708 -23.03 4.47 9.64
N ALA A 709 -21.85 3.83 9.70
CA ALA A 709 -21.76 2.37 9.68
C ALA A 709 -22.45 1.73 10.90
N ASP A 710 -22.97 0.53 10.69
CA ASP A 710 -23.48 -0.31 11.78
C ASP A 710 -22.31 -0.90 12.59
N PRO A 711 -22.16 -0.58 13.89
CA PRO A 711 -21.07 -1.11 14.72
C PRO A 711 -21.01 -2.66 14.76
N ALA A 712 -22.14 -3.34 14.53
CA ALA A 712 -22.21 -4.81 14.48
C ALA A 712 -21.78 -5.40 13.13
N LYS A 713 -21.43 -4.56 12.15
CA LYS A 713 -21.10 -4.92 10.77
C LYS A 713 -19.80 -4.27 10.32
N ILE A 714 -18.79 -4.27 11.18
CA ILE A 714 -17.43 -3.81 10.88
C ILE A 714 -16.48 -5.00 10.94
N ALA A 715 -15.78 -5.26 9.84
CA ALA A 715 -14.67 -6.20 9.75
C ALA A 715 -13.35 -5.43 9.77
N LEU A 716 -12.31 -6.05 10.30
CA LEU A 716 -10.98 -5.46 10.47
C LEU A 716 -9.93 -6.19 9.63
N LEU A 717 -8.90 -5.46 9.23
CA LEU A 717 -7.64 -6.00 8.73
C LEU A 717 -6.49 -5.46 9.58
N ASP A 718 -5.49 -6.30 9.78
CA ASP A 718 -4.25 -5.96 10.49
C ASP A 718 -3.07 -5.97 9.51
N ASN A 719 -2.35 -4.84 9.44
CA ASN A 719 -1.12 -4.74 8.68
C ASN A 719 0.01 -4.30 9.60
N PHE A 720 0.78 -5.30 10.10
CA PHE A 720 1.92 -5.06 10.97
C PHE A 720 3.16 -4.70 10.15
N CYS A 721 3.81 -3.57 10.47
CA CYS A 721 5.11 -3.19 9.95
C CYS A 721 6.09 -2.97 11.10
N TRP A 722 7.15 -3.76 11.16
CA TRP A 722 8.13 -3.76 12.24
C TRP A 722 9.57 -3.75 11.73
N GLY A 723 10.47 -3.27 12.58
CA GLY A 723 11.91 -3.39 12.40
C GLY A 723 12.42 -4.82 12.62
N ASP A 724 13.67 -4.98 13.07
CA ASP A 724 14.31 -6.28 13.28
C ASP A 724 13.68 -7.06 14.44
N THR A 725 12.82 -8.02 14.10
CA THR A 725 12.14 -8.91 15.06
C THR A 725 13.03 -10.04 15.61
N ARG A 726 14.29 -10.15 15.18
CA ARG A 726 15.29 -11.04 15.79
C ARG A 726 15.77 -10.48 17.16
N ARG A 727 15.54 -9.19 17.40
CA ARG A 727 15.80 -8.51 18.65
C ARG A 727 14.67 -8.76 19.62
N GLU A 728 14.99 -9.18 20.86
CA GLU A 728 13.99 -9.51 21.88
C GLU A 728 13.09 -8.30 22.25
N ASP A 729 13.61 -7.09 22.24
CA ASP A 729 12.88 -5.85 22.55
C ASP A 729 11.90 -5.49 21.41
N SER A 730 12.35 -5.54 20.16
CA SER A 730 11.50 -5.28 19.00
C SER A 730 10.37 -6.31 18.88
N LEU A 731 10.71 -7.61 18.99
CA LEU A 731 9.70 -8.68 19.02
C LEU A 731 8.74 -8.53 20.21
N GLY A 732 9.23 -8.02 21.35
CA GLY A 732 8.40 -7.74 22.52
C GLY A 732 7.30 -6.72 22.25
N THR A 733 7.63 -5.65 21.51
CA THR A 733 6.63 -4.65 21.10
C THR A 733 5.59 -5.24 20.13
N LEU A 734 5.99 -6.14 19.22
CA LEU A 734 5.08 -6.84 18.32
C LEU A 734 4.11 -7.74 19.07
N VAL A 735 4.58 -8.49 20.07
CA VAL A 735 3.72 -9.33 20.91
C VAL A 735 2.68 -8.49 21.64
N GLU A 736 3.08 -7.35 22.23
CA GLU A 736 2.13 -6.46 22.91
C GLU A 736 1.09 -5.85 21.94
N ALA A 737 1.50 -5.48 20.73
CA ALA A 737 0.56 -5.04 19.68
C ALA A 737 -0.45 -6.14 19.28
N CYS A 738 0.01 -7.38 19.10
CA CYS A 738 -0.87 -8.52 18.83
C CYS A 738 -1.88 -8.75 19.97
N ARG A 739 -1.48 -8.54 21.23
CA ARG A 739 -2.37 -8.59 22.39
C ARG A 739 -3.39 -7.45 22.37
N GLY A 740 -2.95 -6.24 22.02
CA GLY A 740 -3.84 -5.09 21.83
C GLY A 740 -4.91 -5.38 20.76
N CYS A 741 -4.52 -5.98 19.63
CA CYS A 741 -5.45 -6.42 18.58
C CYS A 741 -6.45 -7.46 19.11
N HIS A 742 -5.96 -8.50 19.81
CA HIS A 742 -6.81 -9.56 20.37
C HIS A 742 -7.89 -9.01 21.28
N ASP A 743 -7.49 -8.23 22.29
CA ASP A 743 -8.41 -7.77 23.32
C ASP A 743 -9.41 -6.74 22.77
N THR A 744 -8.97 -5.86 21.90
CA THR A 744 -9.80 -4.82 21.27
C THR A 744 -10.83 -5.44 20.31
N ALA A 745 -10.42 -6.35 19.44
CA ALA A 745 -11.35 -7.03 18.53
C ALA A 745 -12.48 -7.76 19.25
N ILE A 746 -12.17 -8.44 20.36
CA ILE A 746 -13.17 -9.11 21.20
C ILE A 746 -14.09 -8.08 21.86
N ALA A 747 -13.53 -7.02 22.44
CA ALA A 747 -14.32 -6.03 23.16
C ALA A 747 -15.33 -5.31 22.25
N PHE A 748 -14.95 -5.03 21.01
CA PHE A 748 -15.83 -4.39 20.02
C PHE A 748 -16.67 -5.38 19.21
N ALA A 749 -16.45 -6.69 19.36
CA ALA A 749 -17.05 -7.75 18.55
C ALA A 749 -16.79 -7.54 17.03
N ALA A 750 -15.63 -7.04 16.68
CA ALA A 750 -15.19 -6.76 15.32
C ALA A 750 -14.15 -7.81 14.88
N PRO A 751 -14.47 -8.72 13.93
CA PRO A 751 -13.56 -9.77 13.53
C PRO A 751 -12.47 -9.24 12.60
N PHE A 752 -11.23 -9.67 12.77
CA PHE A 752 -10.21 -9.61 11.73
C PHE A 752 -10.51 -10.65 10.66
N VAL A 753 -10.54 -10.26 9.40
CA VAL A 753 -10.90 -11.16 8.29
C VAL A 753 -9.73 -11.47 7.38
N SER A 754 -8.75 -10.59 7.33
CA SER A 754 -7.49 -10.72 6.62
C SER A 754 -6.42 -9.90 7.34
N GLY A 755 -5.17 -10.08 6.98
CA GLY A 755 -4.04 -9.33 7.51
C GLY A 755 -2.76 -9.60 6.75
N LYS A 756 -1.72 -8.83 7.06
CA LYS A 756 -0.38 -8.98 6.50
C LYS A 756 0.66 -8.46 7.49
N ASP A 757 1.86 -9.01 7.41
CA ASP A 757 3.02 -8.51 8.12
C ASP A 757 4.17 -8.18 7.15
N SER A 758 4.89 -7.10 7.46
CA SER A 758 6.14 -6.70 6.83
C SER A 758 7.15 -6.47 7.96
N LEU A 759 8.11 -7.36 8.08
CA LEU A 759 9.09 -7.37 9.16
C LEU A 759 10.47 -7.04 8.60
N ASN A 760 11.43 -6.70 9.50
CA ASN A 760 12.78 -6.29 9.14
C ASN A 760 12.88 -4.98 8.33
N ASN A 761 11.94 -4.04 8.55
CA ASN A 761 12.03 -2.70 7.99
C ASN A 761 13.12 -1.88 8.71
N VAL A 762 14.36 -2.19 8.38
CA VAL A 762 15.59 -1.59 8.91
C VAL A 762 16.45 -1.13 7.73
N PHE A 763 17.12 0.00 7.90
CA PHE A 763 18.10 0.50 6.93
C PHE A 763 19.46 0.63 7.61
N ALA A 764 20.48 -0.01 7.02
CA ALA A 764 21.84 0.03 7.52
C ALA A 764 22.78 0.71 6.51
N TRP A 765 23.67 1.56 7.01
CA TRP A 765 24.71 2.21 6.18
C TRP A 765 26.00 2.43 6.94
N THR A 766 27.06 2.63 6.18
CA THR A 766 28.37 3.01 6.73
C THR A 766 28.65 4.45 6.34
N ASP A 767 28.96 5.30 7.30
CA ASP A 767 29.31 6.68 7.05
C ASP A 767 30.73 6.82 6.45
N PRO A 768 31.12 7.98 5.92
CA PRO A 768 32.47 8.20 5.36
C PRO A 768 33.61 8.00 6.36
N ALA A 769 33.32 8.02 7.67
CA ALA A 769 34.30 7.74 8.72
C ALA A 769 34.42 6.23 9.04
N GLY A 770 33.65 5.38 8.36
CA GLY A 770 33.62 3.92 8.54
C GLY A 770 32.77 3.45 9.71
N LYS A 771 31.97 4.30 10.32
CA LYS A 771 31.04 3.94 11.40
C LYS A 771 29.76 3.39 10.79
N GLN A 772 29.31 2.26 11.32
CA GLN A 772 28.02 1.67 10.95
C GLN A 772 26.88 2.36 11.69
N HIS A 773 25.82 2.61 10.98
CA HIS A 773 24.57 3.17 11.44
C HIS A 773 23.42 2.27 11.05
N GLU A 774 22.37 2.26 11.85
CA GLU A 774 21.14 1.52 11.61
C GLU A 774 19.96 2.37 12.06
N ILE A 775 18.89 2.39 11.32
CA ILE A 775 17.61 2.97 11.70
C ILE A 775 16.48 2.00 11.41
N SER A 776 15.61 1.82 12.39
CA SER A 776 14.38 1.04 12.28
C SER A 776 13.19 1.96 12.18
N ILE A 777 12.16 1.54 11.46
CA ILE A 777 10.86 2.21 11.51
C ILE A 777 10.27 2.14 12.93
N PRO A 778 9.38 3.07 13.32
CA PRO A 778 8.59 2.89 14.53
C PRO A 778 7.68 1.66 14.39
N PRO A 779 7.41 0.91 15.47
CA PRO A 779 6.40 -0.13 15.49
C PRO A 779 5.08 0.42 14.96
N THR A 780 4.59 -0.14 13.85
CA THR A 780 3.46 0.41 13.12
C THR A 780 2.41 -0.66 12.84
N LEU A 781 1.17 -0.38 13.23
CA LEU A 781 -0.01 -1.12 12.81
C LEU A 781 -0.91 -0.18 12.00
N LEU A 782 -1.19 -0.55 10.75
CA LEU A 782 -2.32 -0.01 10.03
C LEU A 782 -3.53 -0.91 10.29
N ALA A 783 -4.53 -0.39 10.96
CA ALA A 783 -5.84 -1.01 11.07
C ALA A 783 -6.75 -0.48 9.95
N THR A 784 -7.35 -1.38 9.19
CA THR A 784 -8.38 -1.03 8.19
C THR A 784 -9.71 -1.59 8.65
N ALA A 785 -10.75 -0.75 8.65
CA ALA A 785 -12.11 -1.13 8.97
C ALA A 785 -12.98 -1.08 7.71
N MET A 786 -13.66 -2.18 7.43
CA MET A 786 -14.70 -2.25 6.40
C MET A 786 -16.06 -2.41 7.07
N GLY A 787 -16.82 -1.33 7.12
CA GLY A 787 -18.16 -1.27 7.68
C GLY A 787 -19.26 -1.40 6.63
N GLN A 788 -20.47 -1.61 7.08
CA GLN A 788 -21.67 -1.61 6.23
C GLN A 788 -22.69 -0.59 6.74
N VAL A 789 -23.35 0.08 5.82
CA VAL A 789 -24.50 0.95 6.07
C VAL A 789 -25.75 0.41 5.34
N ASP A 790 -26.88 0.29 6.05
CA ASP A 790 -28.10 -0.28 5.49
C ASP A 790 -28.74 0.62 4.40
N ASP A 791 -28.57 1.94 4.56
CA ASP A 791 -29.12 2.94 3.64
C ASP A 791 -28.13 4.11 3.49
N VAL A 792 -27.44 4.17 2.36
CA VAL A 792 -26.44 5.20 2.05
C VAL A 792 -26.98 6.63 2.12
N ARG A 793 -28.31 6.84 2.01
CA ARG A 793 -28.96 8.14 2.15
C ARG A 793 -28.94 8.66 3.60
N ARG A 794 -28.58 7.79 4.56
CA ARG A 794 -28.43 8.11 5.97
C ARG A 794 -26.98 8.41 6.36
N ALA A 795 -26.04 8.23 5.43
CA ALA A 795 -24.66 8.60 5.68
C ALA A 795 -24.53 10.10 5.95
N VAL A 796 -23.71 10.45 6.91
CA VAL A 796 -23.41 11.85 7.26
C VAL A 796 -21.96 12.18 6.96
N THR A 797 -21.67 13.48 6.88
CA THR A 797 -20.33 14.00 6.57
C THR A 797 -19.92 15.03 7.62
N PRO A 798 -18.61 15.30 7.80
CA PRO A 798 -18.13 16.20 8.86
C PRO A 798 -18.40 17.69 8.60
N ASP A 799 -18.61 18.15 7.37
CA ASP A 799 -18.80 19.57 7.06
C ASP A 799 -20.02 20.19 7.79
N LEU A 800 -19.84 21.32 8.45
CA LEU A 800 -20.94 22.04 9.11
C LEU A 800 -22.04 22.42 8.12
N LYS A 801 -23.32 22.23 8.48
CA LYS A 801 -24.45 22.33 7.57
C LYS A 801 -25.22 23.63 7.72
N GLN A 802 -25.49 24.09 8.95
CA GLN A 802 -26.39 25.19 9.15
C GLN A 802 -26.14 26.00 10.44
N ALA A 803 -26.06 27.32 10.30
CA ALA A 803 -25.99 28.22 11.46
C ALA A 803 -27.23 28.07 12.34
N GLY A 804 -27.01 28.08 13.66
CA GLY A 804 -28.04 27.89 14.69
C GLY A 804 -28.19 26.41 15.12
N ASN A 805 -27.57 25.46 14.45
CA ASN A 805 -27.49 24.09 14.94
C ASN A 805 -26.55 24.02 16.16
N ARG A 806 -26.81 23.06 17.04
CA ARG A 806 -26.00 22.81 18.23
C ARG A 806 -24.82 21.93 17.94
N LEU A 807 -23.72 22.15 18.65
CA LEU A 807 -22.56 21.28 18.65
C LEU A 807 -22.51 20.48 19.96
N ALA A 808 -22.46 19.16 19.83
CA ALA A 808 -22.26 18.22 20.93
C ALA A 808 -20.91 17.51 20.79
N ILE A 809 -20.29 17.19 21.94
CA ILE A 809 -19.25 16.16 22.04
C ILE A 809 -19.87 14.92 22.68
N VAL A 810 -19.62 13.76 22.10
CA VAL A 810 -19.99 12.46 22.67
C VAL A 810 -18.73 11.66 22.89
N GLY A 811 -18.48 11.24 24.13
CA GLY A 811 -17.27 10.57 24.59
C GLY A 811 -16.54 11.37 25.66
N LEU A 812 -15.65 10.71 26.41
CA LEU A 812 -14.91 11.27 27.52
C LEU A 812 -13.53 11.73 27.05
N SER A 813 -13.11 12.95 27.42
CA SER A 813 -11.76 13.47 27.19
C SER A 813 -10.86 13.22 28.38
N ARG A 814 -9.56 13.00 28.14
CA ARG A 814 -8.52 12.91 29.17
C ARG A 814 -7.37 13.86 28.82
N ASP A 815 -6.56 14.21 29.81
CA ASP A 815 -5.39 15.10 29.62
C ASP A 815 -4.10 14.35 29.20
N ASP A 816 -4.25 13.23 28.50
CA ASP A 816 -3.15 12.40 28.03
C ASP A 816 -2.62 12.95 26.68
N LEU A 817 -1.37 13.42 26.64
CA LEU A 817 -0.81 14.17 25.49
C LEU A 817 0.42 13.51 24.85
N ALA A 818 0.87 12.35 25.35
CA ALA A 818 2.02 11.67 24.78
C ALA A 818 1.74 11.26 23.32
N GLY A 819 2.67 11.55 22.42
CA GLY A 819 2.55 11.24 21.01
C GLY A 819 1.55 12.08 20.22
N SER A 820 0.93 13.12 20.84
CA SER A 820 -0.06 13.98 20.17
C SER A 820 0.56 14.92 19.12
N GLN A 821 -0.27 15.42 18.20
CA GLN A 821 0.12 16.44 17.23
C GLN A 821 0.60 17.72 17.92
N LEU A 822 -0.01 18.09 19.06
CA LEU A 822 0.44 19.24 19.83
C LEU A 822 1.90 19.06 20.33
N ALA A 823 2.30 17.86 20.70
CA ALA A 823 3.67 17.58 21.13
C ALA A 823 4.70 17.84 20.00
N LEU A 824 4.33 17.57 18.74
CA LEU A 824 5.20 17.85 17.59
C LEU A 824 5.46 19.34 17.37
N THR A 825 4.58 20.22 17.84
CA THR A 825 4.81 21.67 17.79
C THR A 825 5.87 22.14 18.82
N GLY A 826 6.35 21.24 19.67
CA GLY A 826 7.29 21.55 20.77
C GLY A 826 6.68 22.38 21.91
N ARG A 827 5.34 22.48 21.99
CA ARG A 827 4.62 23.21 23.06
C ARG A 827 4.50 22.41 24.33
N VAL A 828 4.46 21.09 24.23
CA VAL A 828 4.36 20.14 25.34
C VAL A 828 5.27 18.94 25.08
N SER A 829 5.76 18.32 26.13
CA SER A 829 6.53 17.07 26.10
C SER A 829 6.13 16.16 27.25
N GLY A 830 6.48 14.88 27.16
CA GLY A 830 6.07 13.87 28.16
C GLY A 830 4.57 13.59 28.13
N GLY A 831 4.00 13.24 29.26
CA GLY A 831 2.61 12.86 29.42
C GLY A 831 2.40 11.35 29.29
N ARG A 832 1.16 10.94 29.42
CA ARG A 832 0.73 9.55 29.28
C ARG A 832 0.18 9.30 27.87
N VAL A 833 0.31 8.05 27.43
CA VAL A 833 -0.40 7.54 26.24
C VAL A 833 -1.90 7.46 26.55
N PRO A 834 -2.77 7.98 25.67
CA PRO A 834 -4.22 7.88 25.84
C PRO A 834 -4.67 6.42 25.88
N PRO A 835 -5.29 5.93 26.97
CA PRO A 835 -5.75 4.56 27.06
C PRO A 835 -7.06 4.35 26.30
N VAL A 836 -7.24 3.15 25.75
CA VAL A 836 -8.50 2.71 25.14
C VAL A 836 -9.41 2.11 26.23
N ASP A 837 -10.48 2.82 26.59
CA ASP A 837 -11.58 2.28 27.38
C ASP A 837 -12.59 1.60 26.47
N ALA A 838 -12.33 0.34 26.14
CA ALA A 838 -13.11 -0.39 25.14
C ALA A 838 -14.62 -0.47 25.45
N ALA A 839 -15.00 -0.60 26.73
CA ALA A 839 -16.40 -0.68 27.15
C ALA A 839 -17.11 0.66 26.97
N GLY A 840 -16.50 1.75 27.47
CA GLY A 840 -17.03 3.11 27.32
C GLY A 840 -17.13 3.53 25.86
N ILE A 841 -16.08 3.28 25.07
CA ILE A 841 -16.04 3.62 23.64
C ILE A 841 -17.07 2.81 22.84
N ARG A 842 -17.25 1.54 23.13
CA ARG A 842 -18.28 0.71 22.47
C ARG A 842 -19.70 1.25 22.73
N ALA A 843 -19.97 1.71 23.95
CA ALA A 843 -21.24 2.35 24.26
C ALA A 843 -21.43 3.65 23.46
N VAL A 844 -20.38 4.48 23.35
CA VAL A 844 -20.36 5.69 22.52
C VAL A 844 -20.64 5.37 21.05
N PHE A 845 -19.94 4.40 20.48
CA PHE A 845 -20.16 3.95 19.09
C PHE A 845 -21.61 3.55 18.83
N THR A 846 -22.20 2.80 19.76
CA THR A 846 -23.60 2.37 19.65
C THR A 846 -24.55 3.57 19.70
N ALA A 847 -24.33 4.52 20.60
CA ALA A 847 -25.17 5.69 20.78
C ALA A 847 -25.10 6.64 19.55
N VAL A 848 -23.88 6.92 19.06
CA VAL A 848 -23.65 7.77 17.88
C VAL A 848 -24.25 7.15 16.63
N ALA A 849 -23.98 5.87 16.37
CA ALA A 849 -24.55 5.16 15.22
C ALA A 849 -26.10 5.15 15.26
N ALA A 850 -26.70 4.96 16.44
CA ALA A 850 -28.16 5.05 16.62
C ALA A 850 -28.69 6.46 16.33
N ALA A 851 -28.01 7.52 16.78
CA ALA A 851 -28.36 8.89 16.52
C ALA A 851 -28.30 9.23 15.01
N ILE A 852 -27.25 8.80 14.30
CA ILE A 852 -27.11 8.97 12.85
C ILE A 852 -28.20 8.20 12.12
N LYS A 853 -28.42 6.93 12.44
CA LYS A 853 -29.46 6.09 11.85
C LYS A 853 -30.84 6.67 12.05
N GLY A 854 -31.09 7.32 13.22
CA GLY A 854 -32.31 8.04 13.54
C GLY A 854 -32.50 9.36 12.78
N GLY A 855 -31.50 9.84 12.03
CA GLY A 855 -31.52 11.13 11.34
C GLY A 855 -31.49 12.33 12.29
N LEU A 856 -30.88 12.17 13.46
CA LEU A 856 -30.76 13.19 14.51
C LEU A 856 -29.52 14.06 14.37
N VAL A 857 -28.59 13.66 13.56
CA VAL A 857 -27.26 14.29 13.36
C VAL A 857 -27.19 14.84 11.94
N ALA A 858 -26.80 16.10 11.79
CA ALA A 858 -26.61 16.77 10.51
C ALA A 858 -25.17 16.60 9.99
N ALA A 859 -24.19 16.70 10.89
CA ALA A 859 -22.78 16.41 10.61
C ALA A 859 -22.16 15.67 11.80
N CYS A 860 -21.20 14.78 11.50
CA CYS A 860 -20.45 14.05 12.51
C CYS A 860 -18.99 14.00 12.11
N HIS A 861 -18.09 14.14 13.08
CA HIS A 861 -16.63 14.03 12.92
C HIS A 861 -16.04 13.31 14.12
N ASP A 862 -15.10 12.40 13.92
CA ASP A 862 -14.35 11.80 15.03
C ASP A 862 -13.31 12.81 15.56
N CYS A 863 -12.91 12.65 16.80
CA CYS A 863 -11.87 13.50 17.39
C CYS A 863 -10.58 12.69 17.47
N SER A 864 -9.79 12.71 16.42
CA SER A 864 -8.49 12.02 16.32
C SER A 864 -7.32 13.01 16.40
N ASP A 865 -6.52 13.13 15.36
CA ASP A 865 -5.34 14.00 15.30
C ASP A 865 -5.66 15.46 15.57
N GLY A 866 -4.90 16.07 16.52
CA GLY A 866 -5.13 17.46 16.94
C GLY A 866 -6.35 17.70 17.81
N GLY A 867 -7.12 16.66 18.15
CA GLY A 867 -8.21 16.69 19.13
C GLY A 867 -9.43 17.50 18.71
N ILE A 868 -10.19 17.99 19.73
CA ILE A 868 -11.44 18.74 19.52
C ILE A 868 -11.21 20.03 18.72
N ALA A 869 -10.09 20.72 18.97
CA ALA A 869 -9.81 22.02 18.34
C ALA A 869 -9.58 21.84 16.82
N ALA A 870 -8.79 20.84 16.40
CA ALA A 870 -8.58 20.53 15.00
C ALA A 870 -9.88 20.03 14.36
N GLY A 871 -10.59 19.08 15.00
CA GLY A 871 -11.83 18.54 14.44
C GLY A 871 -12.91 19.60 14.19
N VAL A 872 -13.16 20.53 15.14
CA VAL A 872 -14.12 21.64 14.87
C VAL A 872 -13.59 22.59 13.80
N ALA A 873 -12.27 22.82 13.72
CA ALA A 873 -11.70 23.64 12.65
C ALA A 873 -11.90 23.00 11.27
N GLU A 874 -11.68 21.70 11.13
CA GLU A 874 -11.93 20.95 9.89
C GLU A 874 -13.38 20.95 9.49
N MET A 875 -14.32 20.75 10.44
CA MET A 875 -15.76 20.88 10.19
C MET A 875 -16.12 22.28 9.70
N ALA A 876 -15.54 23.33 10.29
CA ALA A 876 -15.77 24.73 9.92
C ALA A 876 -15.17 25.07 8.54
N ILE A 877 -13.95 24.59 8.24
CA ILE A 877 -13.32 24.72 6.93
C ILE A 877 -14.19 24.05 5.87
N ALA A 878 -14.57 22.80 6.08
CA ALA A 878 -15.39 22.02 5.15
C ALA A 878 -16.74 22.66 4.87
N GLY A 879 -17.43 23.15 5.91
CA GLY A 879 -18.77 23.77 5.80
C GLY A 879 -18.76 25.23 5.40
N ARG A 880 -17.60 25.93 5.42
CA ARG A 880 -17.50 27.40 5.27
C ARG A 880 -18.39 28.15 6.25
N LEU A 881 -18.56 27.61 7.46
CA LEU A 881 -19.33 28.18 8.56
C LEU A 881 -18.43 28.40 9.77
N GLY A 882 -18.85 29.32 10.65
CA GLY A 882 -18.20 29.48 11.94
C GLY A 882 -18.76 28.56 13.00
N ALA A 883 -18.11 28.52 14.16
CA ALA A 883 -18.58 27.81 15.33
C ALA A 883 -18.15 28.54 16.60
N ARG A 884 -18.95 28.40 17.66
CA ARG A 884 -18.60 28.85 19.03
C ARG A 884 -18.52 27.61 19.92
N LEU A 885 -17.38 27.42 20.58
CA LEU A 885 -17.06 26.25 21.37
C LEU A 885 -16.72 26.67 22.81
N GLU A 886 -17.25 25.97 23.81
CA GLU A 886 -17.01 26.21 25.25
C GLU A 886 -16.31 24.98 25.87
N LEU A 887 -14.99 25.02 26.04
CA LEU A 887 -14.17 23.91 26.53
C LEU A 887 -14.51 23.49 27.96
N ALA A 888 -14.98 24.42 28.79
CA ALA A 888 -15.40 24.12 30.17
C ALA A 888 -16.57 23.13 30.25
N LYS A 889 -17.38 22.99 29.17
CA LYS A 889 -18.51 22.06 29.09
C LYS A 889 -18.13 20.65 28.63
N VAL A 890 -16.92 20.46 28.14
CA VAL A 890 -16.45 19.14 27.65
C VAL A 890 -16.36 18.14 28.81
N PRO A 891 -17.00 16.96 28.69
CA PRO A 891 -16.84 15.89 29.67
C PRO A 891 -15.38 15.46 29.74
N ALA A 892 -14.73 15.65 30.86
CA ALA A 892 -13.30 15.36 30.97
C ALA A 892 -12.89 14.84 32.35
N GLU A 893 -11.97 13.88 32.31
CA GLU A 893 -11.16 13.43 33.45
C GLU A 893 -9.76 13.99 33.30
N THR A 894 -9.37 14.95 34.14
CA THR A 894 -8.02 15.51 34.11
C THR A 894 -7.30 15.14 35.42
N ARG A 895 -6.04 14.70 35.27
CA ARG A 895 -5.23 14.27 36.42
C ARG A 895 -4.12 15.27 36.73
N ASP A 896 -3.50 15.81 35.66
CA ASP A 896 -2.27 16.62 35.78
C ASP A 896 -2.53 18.09 35.37
N ALA A 897 -3.56 18.36 34.59
CA ALA A 897 -3.85 19.68 34.06
C ALA A 897 -4.88 20.45 34.92
N SER A 898 -4.60 21.72 35.20
CA SER A 898 -5.50 22.64 35.90
C SER A 898 -5.46 24.05 35.29
N GLY A 899 -6.49 24.84 35.50
CA GLY A 899 -6.57 26.22 34.98
C GLY A 899 -6.50 26.28 33.46
N THR A 900 -5.73 27.19 32.88
CA THR A 900 -5.54 27.33 31.43
C THR A 900 -4.89 26.10 30.80
N GLY A 901 -4.01 25.41 31.52
CA GLY A 901 -3.40 24.15 31.06
C GLY A 901 -4.42 23.03 30.85
N ARG A 902 -5.49 22.98 31.66
CA ARG A 902 -6.61 22.06 31.47
C ARG A 902 -7.33 22.31 30.13
N ASP A 903 -7.67 23.54 29.83
CA ASP A 903 -8.41 23.88 28.61
C ASP A 903 -7.57 23.57 27.37
N PHE A 904 -6.25 23.82 27.40
CA PHE A 904 -5.33 23.41 26.35
C PHE A 904 -5.24 21.90 26.20
N ALA A 905 -5.08 21.16 27.29
CA ALA A 905 -5.04 19.71 27.24
C ALA A 905 -6.35 19.14 26.63
N ILE A 906 -7.51 19.65 27.07
CA ILE A 906 -8.82 19.23 26.53
C ILE A 906 -9.00 19.57 25.05
N ALA A 907 -8.50 20.72 24.60
CA ALA A 907 -8.59 21.14 23.21
C ALA A 907 -7.83 20.24 22.26
N PHE A 908 -6.64 19.76 22.66
CA PHE A 908 -5.69 19.06 21.79
C PHE A 908 -5.42 17.61 22.16
N THR A 909 -6.05 17.07 23.21
CA THR A 909 -5.90 15.64 23.52
C THR A 909 -6.50 14.79 22.42
N GLU A 910 -5.86 13.68 22.14
CA GLU A 910 -6.26 12.71 21.13
C GLU A 910 -6.83 11.44 21.79
N THR A 911 -7.61 11.63 22.85
CA THR A 911 -8.31 10.52 23.51
C THR A 911 -9.19 9.78 22.51
N PRO A 912 -9.08 8.45 22.32
CA PRO A 912 -9.83 7.72 21.32
C PRO A 912 -11.34 7.66 21.58
N GLY A 913 -12.13 7.51 20.51
CA GLY A 913 -13.57 7.18 20.58
C GLY A 913 -14.47 8.35 21.00
N ARG A 914 -14.15 9.58 20.59
CA ARG A 914 -14.98 10.77 20.78
C ARG A 914 -15.49 11.29 19.45
N PHE A 915 -16.69 11.88 19.43
CA PHE A 915 -17.32 12.44 18.24
C PHE A 915 -17.84 13.83 18.46
N LEU A 916 -17.61 14.70 17.49
CA LEU A 916 -18.27 15.99 17.34
C LEU A 916 -19.52 15.80 16.50
N CYS A 917 -20.68 16.21 17.00
CA CYS A 917 -21.95 16.08 16.31
C CYS A 917 -22.59 17.45 16.14
N GLU A 918 -22.93 17.84 14.91
CA GLU A 918 -23.83 18.94 14.63
C GLU A 918 -25.27 18.42 14.66
N VAL A 919 -26.10 19.02 15.50
CA VAL A 919 -27.48 18.59 15.74
C VAL A 919 -28.44 19.74 15.43
N PRO A 920 -29.40 19.53 14.50
CA PRO A 920 -30.44 20.51 14.28
C PRO A 920 -31.20 20.88 15.57
N ALA A 921 -31.47 22.14 15.81
CA ALA A 921 -32.14 22.60 17.06
C ALA A 921 -33.46 21.86 17.33
N ALA A 922 -34.22 21.52 16.29
CA ALA A 922 -35.47 20.76 16.39
C ALA A 922 -35.26 19.30 16.83
N GLN A 923 -34.04 18.73 16.69
CA GLN A 923 -33.71 17.37 17.06
C GLN A 923 -32.99 17.27 18.41
N ALA A 924 -32.71 18.40 19.07
CA ALA A 924 -31.85 18.45 20.26
C ALA A 924 -32.32 17.52 21.39
N ASP A 925 -33.61 17.48 21.70
CA ASP A 925 -34.16 16.65 22.77
C ASP A 925 -34.14 15.15 22.40
N ALA A 926 -34.40 14.84 21.14
CA ALA A 926 -34.33 13.45 20.64
C ALA A 926 -32.86 12.93 20.63
N PHE A 927 -31.92 13.77 20.23
CA PHE A 927 -30.49 13.46 20.28
C PHE A 927 -30.02 13.25 21.73
N ALA A 928 -30.36 14.19 22.64
CA ALA A 928 -30.00 14.05 24.05
C ALA A 928 -30.48 12.72 24.65
N LYS A 929 -31.69 12.29 24.28
CA LYS A 929 -32.23 10.98 24.68
C LYS A 929 -31.50 9.79 24.02
N ALA A 930 -31.06 9.95 22.78
CA ALA A 930 -30.37 8.87 22.06
C ALA A 930 -28.95 8.61 22.61
N VAL A 931 -28.29 9.64 23.15
CA VAL A 931 -26.94 9.55 23.74
C VAL A 931 -26.95 9.49 25.27
N ASP A 932 -28.14 9.38 25.88
CA ASP A 932 -28.26 9.20 27.32
C ASP A 932 -27.59 7.88 27.77
N GLY A 933 -26.82 7.96 28.83
CA GLY A 933 -26.06 6.81 29.35
C GLY A 933 -24.61 6.72 28.91
N VAL A 934 -24.11 7.62 28.03
CA VAL A 934 -22.70 7.80 27.73
C VAL A 934 -22.24 9.21 28.11
N PRO A 935 -20.94 9.46 28.32
CA PRO A 935 -20.46 10.84 28.51
C PRO A 935 -20.74 11.69 27.28
N TRP A 936 -21.45 12.80 27.44
CA TRP A 936 -21.71 13.77 26.38
C TRP A 936 -22.06 15.15 26.92
N ALA A 937 -21.95 16.19 26.11
CA ALA A 937 -22.40 17.54 26.45
C ALA A 937 -22.68 18.38 25.20
N TRP A 938 -23.56 19.37 25.34
CA TRP A 938 -23.62 20.52 24.46
C TRP A 938 -22.42 21.41 24.72
N ILE A 939 -21.54 21.55 23.73
CA ILE A 939 -20.27 22.30 23.86
C ILE A 939 -20.28 23.61 23.07
N GLY A 940 -21.31 23.82 22.20
CA GLY A 940 -21.33 25.01 21.38
C GLY A 940 -22.48 25.05 20.37
N GLU A 941 -22.30 25.90 19.38
CA GLU A 941 -23.24 26.11 18.28
C GLU A 941 -22.52 26.49 16.99
N VAL A 942 -23.16 26.20 15.85
CA VAL A 942 -22.71 26.61 14.51
C VAL A 942 -23.15 28.07 14.28
N THR A 943 -22.23 28.89 13.77
CA THR A 943 -22.50 30.32 13.51
C THR A 943 -22.29 30.65 12.02
N GLY A 944 -22.95 31.71 11.56
CA GLY A 944 -22.87 32.17 10.16
C GLY A 944 -21.73 33.16 9.87
N ASN A 945 -20.90 33.49 10.85
CA ASN A 945 -19.89 34.58 10.76
C ASN A 945 -18.52 34.16 10.26
N GLN A 946 -18.34 32.92 9.85
CA GLN A 946 -17.06 32.33 9.39
C GLN A 946 -15.89 32.55 10.36
N THR A 947 -16.17 32.46 11.65
CA THR A 947 -15.17 32.57 12.71
C THR A 947 -15.34 31.40 13.67
N LEU A 948 -14.24 30.72 14.00
CA LEU A 948 -14.19 29.77 15.09
C LEU A 948 -13.82 30.51 16.38
N GLU A 949 -14.75 30.55 17.34
CA GLU A 949 -14.56 31.10 18.67
C GLU A 949 -14.44 29.96 19.68
N ILE A 950 -13.29 29.85 20.34
CA ILE A 950 -13.04 28.86 21.40
C ILE A 950 -12.98 29.60 22.73
N VAL A 951 -13.94 29.32 23.60
CA VAL A 951 -14.05 29.90 24.94
C VAL A 951 -13.38 29.00 25.96
N THR A 952 -12.46 29.57 26.73
CA THR A 952 -11.72 28.94 27.83
C THR A 952 -12.08 29.59 29.16
N GLY A 953 -11.65 29.05 30.29
CA GLY A 953 -11.79 29.68 31.60
C GLY A 953 -11.02 31.00 31.77
N GLY A 954 -10.06 31.29 30.89
CA GLY A 954 -9.24 32.50 30.90
C GLY A 954 -9.65 33.56 29.83
N GLY A 955 -10.62 33.27 28.96
CA GLY A 955 -11.02 34.18 27.88
C GLY A 955 -11.52 33.44 26.63
N SER A 956 -11.51 34.08 25.46
CA SER A 956 -11.84 33.43 24.19
C SER A 956 -10.77 33.72 23.13
N ALA A 957 -10.56 32.72 22.25
CA ALA A 957 -9.77 32.84 21.03
C ALA A 957 -10.71 32.82 19.83
N ALA A 958 -10.64 33.86 18.98
CA ALA A 958 -11.45 33.94 17.75
C ALA A 958 -10.52 33.90 16.54
N ILE A 959 -10.78 32.97 15.60
CA ILE A 959 -9.93 32.74 14.44
C ILE A 959 -10.84 32.69 13.21
N ALA A 960 -10.52 33.47 12.20
CA ALA A 960 -11.23 33.41 10.92
C ALA A 960 -11.04 32.03 10.25
N VAL A 961 -12.11 31.45 9.70
CA VAL A 961 -12.08 30.15 9.00
C VAL A 961 -11.09 30.19 7.84
N ASP A 962 -10.99 31.29 7.11
CA ASP A 962 -10.00 31.47 6.03
C ASP A 962 -8.54 31.39 6.53
N ARG A 963 -8.26 31.80 7.78
CA ARG A 963 -6.91 31.65 8.35
C ARG A 963 -6.62 30.20 8.70
N LEU A 964 -7.62 29.48 9.21
CA LEU A 964 -7.52 28.05 9.49
C LEU A 964 -7.34 27.27 8.21
N ASP A 965 -8.12 27.59 7.15
CA ASP A 965 -8.04 26.95 5.84
C ASP A 965 -6.65 27.14 5.19
N ARG A 966 -6.10 28.37 5.22
CA ARG A 966 -4.74 28.60 4.72
C ARG A 966 -3.70 27.80 5.47
N ALA A 967 -3.80 27.73 6.79
CA ALA A 967 -2.87 26.92 7.59
C ALA A 967 -2.99 25.45 7.24
N TRP A 968 -4.22 24.94 7.12
CA TRP A 968 -4.50 23.55 6.78
C TRP A 968 -4.07 23.17 5.35
N ARG A 969 -4.17 24.11 4.39
CA ARG A 969 -3.69 23.88 3.02
C ARG A 969 -2.16 24.09 2.86
N GLY A 970 -1.46 24.44 3.94
CA GLY A 970 -0.01 24.62 3.90
C GLY A 970 0.44 25.90 3.21
N GLU A 971 -0.45 26.86 3.00
CA GLU A 971 -0.11 28.19 2.51
C GLU A 971 0.59 28.99 3.62
N ARG A 972 1.87 28.71 3.82
CA ARG A 972 2.72 29.55 4.66
C ARG A 972 2.91 30.87 3.92
N LYS A 973 2.65 32.00 4.62
CA LYS A 973 3.05 33.33 4.12
C LYS A 973 4.52 33.23 3.65
N GLU A 974 4.75 33.54 2.39
CA GLU A 974 6.03 34.10 2.00
C GLU A 974 6.26 35.33 2.90
N SER A 975 7.14 35.19 3.90
CA SER A 975 7.58 36.28 4.77
C SER A 975 8.61 37.11 4.07
#